data_6a7f0327a00750e6186c8958addeb427
#
_entry.id   6a7f0327a00750e6186c8958addeb427
#
_cell.length_a   1.000
_cell.length_b   1.000
_cell.length_c   1.000
_cell.angle_alpha   90.00
_cell.angle_beta   90.00
_cell.angle_gamma   90.00
#
_symmetry.space_group_name_H-M   'P 1'
#
loop_
_entity.id
_entity.type
_entity.pdbx_description
1 polymer ?
#
loop_
_entity_poly.entity_id
_entity_poly.type
_entity_poly.pdbx_seq_one_letter_code
_entity_poly.pdbx_strand_id
1 'polypeptide(L)'
;MSKRGMLDQYAEIKAQXPDTVLFFRMGDFYEMFHEDAVLASEVLGITLTSRDKKSDDPVPMAGVPWHSVEAYLQGMLRAGHKVTLCEQEEDLRPGAKILERVVTRVYTPGSLYEEGLIGEDGSSLLAGLVSRGDGIGVAILDSSTGRAWLQEHSGPGRIERVCDEXQRWAPSELVLSRRDAESEELRSVLAALDRVTLSVHDGTKEQHLQSVRDHLALADLGSVDLDRRPLAMEACGLTAGYLAKLHLVDIVPLREVLFDADDGHLVLDQTTLRNLELTHTLAGEKEGSLVQAIDCTRTWMGRRQLREWILRPLTNPEKIAARQAAVGALVKAPRRLESIRESLKSMRDLERLATRLAYDRANARDLVAVADCLERMPRLQALLSEGSAELLHECAEGLGELEPLMHHIATRLVAEPPATIRDGGLFQTGVNEQLDDLRQKAAEGTDWLRGFEARERERLDIPSLKVKQNRQFGFFIQITTLHLDKVPEEYRRRQTLTNAERYTTDELKVWQEVILTADDRAKALEAELFRELRSEVASHSNTLSQIGRKVASADVLASFAHHARQRSWNRPDLRMDSSMEIIGGRHPVLEADGRFVPNGIRFDNKRRFLLLTGPNMGGKSTYLRQTALLTILAQAGSFVPAEKARIGIVDRVFTRVGAHDDLRRGRSTFMMEMIEVAHILRRATPRSLVLLDEVGRGTSTFDGLAIAWSVTEDIAKRVGARTVRDTLPPVDRPCR
;
A
#
# COMPACT_ATOMS: atom_id res chain seq x y z
N MET A 1 36.43 28.39 -15.73
CA MET A 1 35.45 27.42 -15.21
C MET A 1 34.94 26.57 -16.37
N SER A 2 35.21 25.27 -16.33
CA SER A 2 34.72 24.31 -17.33
C SER A 2 33.17 24.39 -17.37
N LYS A 3 32.60 24.31 -18.56
CA LYS A 3 31.13 24.27 -18.72
C LYS A 3 30.63 22.96 -18.10
N ARG A 4 29.87 23.08 -17.00
CA ARG A 4 29.24 21.94 -16.31
C ARG A 4 28.36 21.17 -17.32
N GLY A 5 28.73 19.95 -17.62
CA GLY A 5 28.03 19.12 -18.58
C GLY A 5 26.81 18.45 -17.94
N MET A 6 25.93 17.90 -18.74
CA MET A 6 24.76 17.16 -18.30
C MET A 6 25.16 15.87 -17.54
N LEU A 7 26.17 15.15 -18.03
CA LEU A 7 26.70 13.96 -17.35
C LEU A 7 27.39 14.30 -16.02
N ASP A 8 27.95 15.52 -15.90
CA ASP A 8 28.52 15.99 -14.63
C ASP A 8 27.39 16.14 -13.57
N GLN A 9 26.23 16.72 -13.97
CA GLN A 9 25.06 16.80 -13.09
C GLN A 9 24.57 15.40 -12.68
N TYR A 10 24.50 14.46 -13.64
CA TYR A 10 24.11 13.07 -13.37
C TYR A 10 25.04 12.44 -12.33
N ALA A 11 26.34 12.56 -12.53
CA ALA A 11 27.35 11.99 -11.62
C ALA A 11 27.27 12.61 -10.21
N GLU A 12 27.04 13.93 -10.12
CA GLU A 12 26.90 14.62 -8.83
C GLU A 12 25.67 14.15 -8.05
N ILE A 13 24.54 13.97 -8.73
CA ILE A 13 23.30 13.47 -8.10
C ILE A 13 23.48 11.99 -7.72
N LYS A 14 24.08 11.19 -8.61
CA LYS A 14 24.35 9.76 -8.35
C LYS A 14 25.26 9.59 -7.13
N ALA A 15 26.25 10.46 -6.94
CA ALA A 15 27.13 10.44 -5.77
C ALA A 15 26.38 10.69 -4.45
N GLN A 16 25.26 11.35 -4.50
CA GLN A 16 24.38 11.52 -3.34
C GLN A 16 23.48 10.34 -3.06
N UNK A 17 22.90 9.44 -4.05
CA UNK A 17 22.36 8.59 -4.02
C UNK A 17 22.80 7.64 -4.48
N PRO A 18 23.98 6.96 -4.03
CA PRO A 18 24.65 5.90 -4.80
C PRO A 18 23.84 4.60 -4.93
N ASP A 19 23.03 4.29 -3.96
CA ASP A 19 22.27 3.02 -3.85
C ASP A 19 20.94 3.03 -4.64
N THR A 20 20.70 4.05 -5.46
CA THR A 20 19.45 4.19 -6.23
C THR A 20 19.71 4.24 -7.72
N VAL A 21 18.79 3.77 -8.53
CA VAL A 21 18.81 3.95 -9.99
C VAL A 21 18.27 5.35 -10.29
N LEU A 22 19.05 6.15 -11.00
CA LEU A 22 18.72 7.56 -11.25
C LEU A 22 17.91 7.70 -12.54
N PHE A 23 16.63 8.08 -12.42
CA PHE A 23 15.75 8.44 -13.52
C PHE A 23 15.87 9.95 -13.76
N PHE A 24 16.64 10.35 -14.76
CA PHE A 24 17.10 11.72 -15.01
C PHE A 24 16.31 12.32 -16.18
N ARG A 25 15.50 13.36 -15.92
CA ARG A 25 14.60 13.96 -16.93
C ARG A 25 15.36 14.61 -18.06
N MET A 26 15.06 14.19 -19.29
CA MET A 26 15.63 14.71 -20.54
C MET A 26 14.48 14.91 -21.56
N GLY A 27 13.89 16.11 -21.57
CA GLY A 27 12.74 16.38 -22.43
C GLY A 27 11.56 15.46 -22.15
N ASP A 28 11.18 14.64 -23.11
CA ASP A 28 10.04 13.72 -22.99
C ASP A 28 10.41 12.33 -22.42
N PHE A 29 11.64 12.16 -21.95
CA PHE A 29 12.14 10.89 -21.41
C PHE A 29 12.77 11.08 -20.03
N TYR A 30 12.78 10.01 -19.24
CA TYR A 30 13.73 9.81 -18.16
C TYR A 30 14.81 8.92 -18.69
N GLU A 31 16.03 9.42 -18.69
CA GLU A 31 17.22 8.70 -19.17
C GLU A 31 18.07 8.22 -18.00
N MET A 32 18.65 7.05 -18.15
CA MET A 32 19.58 6.42 -17.21
C MET A 32 20.90 6.21 -17.92
N PHE A 33 22.01 6.32 -17.19
CA PHE A 33 23.37 6.20 -17.76
C PHE A 33 24.21 5.20 -16.97
N HIS A 34 25.30 4.73 -17.60
CA HIS A 34 26.28 3.83 -16.99
C HIS A 34 25.64 2.54 -16.46
N GLU A 35 25.96 2.15 -15.21
CA GLU A 35 25.43 0.94 -14.55
C GLU A 35 23.92 0.98 -14.37
N ASP A 36 23.35 2.16 -14.12
CA ASP A 36 21.91 2.35 -13.97
C ASP A 36 21.17 1.96 -15.26
N ALA A 37 21.73 2.29 -16.42
CA ALA A 37 21.14 1.95 -17.73
C ALA A 37 21.15 0.44 -17.97
N VAL A 38 22.24 -0.23 -17.62
CA VAL A 38 22.40 -1.69 -17.75
C VAL A 38 21.37 -2.39 -16.86
N LEU A 39 21.33 -2.01 -15.58
CA LEU A 39 20.42 -2.59 -14.59
C LEU A 39 18.94 -2.36 -15.00
N ALA A 40 18.60 -1.14 -15.40
CA ALA A 40 17.22 -0.82 -15.82
C ALA A 40 16.82 -1.62 -17.07
N SER A 41 17.76 -1.79 -18.02
CA SER A 41 17.53 -2.60 -19.22
C SER A 41 17.23 -4.06 -18.88
N GLU A 42 17.99 -4.64 -17.96
CA GLU A 42 17.80 -6.03 -17.49
C GLU A 42 16.48 -6.23 -16.76
N VAL A 43 16.16 -5.32 -15.83
CA VAL A 43 14.97 -5.44 -14.95
C VAL A 43 13.68 -5.14 -15.71
N LEU A 44 13.70 -4.08 -16.56
CA LEU A 44 12.50 -3.59 -17.23
C LEU A 44 12.31 -4.14 -18.65
N GLY A 45 13.31 -4.83 -19.20
CA GLY A 45 13.26 -5.33 -20.58
C GLY A 45 13.30 -4.22 -21.62
N ILE A 46 13.86 -3.04 -21.29
CA ILE A 46 13.96 -1.90 -22.22
C ILE A 46 15.29 -1.93 -23.00
N THR A 47 15.30 -1.27 -24.14
CA THR A 47 16.46 -1.26 -25.04
C THR A 47 17.64 -0.53 -24.40
N LEU A 48 18.77 -1.23 -24.27
CA LEU A 48 20.04 -0.62 -23.92
C LEU A 48 20.68 -0.06 -25.20
N THR A 49 21.04 1.21 -25.16
CA THR A 49 21.71 1.90 -26.26
C THR A 49 22.97 2.60 -25.73
N SER A 50 23.57 3.45 -26.49
CA SER A 50 24.73 4.23 -26.05
C SER A 50 24.64 5.66 -26.54
N ARG A 51 25.05 6.56 -25.69
CA ARG A 51 25.30 7.95 -26.07
C ARG A 51 26.69 8.03 -26.73
N ASP A 52 26.76 8.83 -27.77
CA ASP A 52 28.01 9.03 -28.54
C ASP A 52 28.60 7.72 -29.11
N LYS A 53 27.79 7.03 -29.92
CA LYS A 53 28.12 5.75 -30.57
C LYS A 53 29.44 5.75 -31.35
N LYS A 54 29.97 6.93 -31.66
CA LYS A 54 31.25 7.10 -32.39
C LYS A 54 32.46 7.34 -31.49
N SER A 55 32.25 7.39 -30.17
CA SER A 55 33.34 7.53 -29.19
C SER A 55 34.06 6.20 -28.99
N ASP A 56 35.32 6.24 -28.62
CA ASP A 56 36.10 5.05 -28.24
C ASP A 56 35.56 4.41 -26.94
N ASP A 57 34.82 5.17 -26.12
CA ASP A 57 34.20 4.71 -24.88
C ASP A 57 32.75 5.20 -24.81
N PRO A 58 31.81 4.50 -25.48
CA PRO A 58 30.40 4.93 -25.53
C PRO A 58 29.70 4.69 -24.21
N VAL A 59 29.05 5.73 -23.67
CA VAL A 59 28.32 5.68 -22.38
C VAL A 59 27.04 4.87 -22.56
N PRO A 60 26.84 3.75 -21.82
CA PRO A 60 25.57 3.02 -21.83
C PRO A 60 24.40 3.93 -21.43
N MET A 61 23.29 3.80 -22.13
CA MET A 61 22.08 4.63 -21.92
C MET A 61 20.82 3.80 -22.16
N ALA A 62 19.83 4.02 -21.30
CA ALA A 62 18.47 3.51 -21.46
C ALA A 62 17.49 4.62 -21.11
N GLY A 63 16.25 4.55 -21.61
CA GLY A 63 15.30 5.61 -21.33
C GLY A 63 13.86 5.14 -21.39
N VAL A 64 13.01 5.78 -20.59
CA VAL A 64 11.56 5.51 -20.52
C VAL A 64 10.78 6.81 -20.75
N PRO A 65 9.62 6.76 -21.45
CA PRO A 65 8.81 7.95 -21.66
C PRO A 65 8.27 8.50 -20.33
N TRP A 66 8.33 9.82 -20.15
CA TRP A 66 7.92 10.45 -18.90
C TRP A 66 6.44 10.22 -18.56
N HIS A 67 5.58 10.20 -19.55
CA HIS A 67 4.12 10.04 -19.35
C HIS A 67 3.71 8.64 -18.89
N SER A 68 4.60 7.64 -19.00
CA SER A 68 4.37 6.27 -18.56
C SER A 68 5.36 5.81 -17.48
N VAL A 69 6.06 6.73 -16.84
CA VAL A 69 7.12 6.43 -15.85
C VAL A 69 6.64 5.55 -14.70
N GLU A 70 5.37 5.69 -14.27
CA GLU A 70 4.82 4.94 -13.14
C GLU A 70 4.94 3.42 -13.32
N ALA A 71 4.66 2.90 -14.54
CA ALA A 71 4.77 1.47 -14.80
C ALA A 71 6.21 0.95 -14.68
N TYR A 72 7.17 1.77 -15.12
CA TYR A 72 8.59 1.44 -15.02
C TYR A 72 9.12 1.56 -13.58
N LEU A 73 8.67 2.59 -12.85
CA LEU A 73 8.96 2.72 -11.42
C LEU A 73 8.47 1.47 -10.66
N GLN A 74 7.22 1.06 -10.92
CA GLN A 74 6.64 -0.13 -10.29
C GLN A 74 7.48 -1.39 -10.60
N GLY A 75 7.96 -1.53 -11.83
CA GLY A 75 8.84 -2.64 -12.23
C GLY A 75 10.14 -2.68 -11.43
N MET A 76 10.82 -1.54 -11.31
CA MET A 76 12.07 -1.42 -10.54
C MET A 76 11.84 -1.71 -9.04
N LEU A 77 10.78 -1.15 -8.46
CA LEU A 77 10.46 -1.29 -7.04
C LEU A 77 10.07 -2.73 -6.69
N ARG A 78 9.32 -3.43 -7.56
CA ARG A 78 8.99 -4.85 -7.39
C ARG A 78 10.23 -5.76 -7.45
N ALA A 79 11.24 -5.35 -8.21
CA ALA A 79 12.52 -6.05 -8.26
C ALA A 79 13.43 -5.73 -7.05
N GLY A 80 12.96 -4.87 -6.12
CA GLY A 80 13.69 -4.50 -4.90
C GLY A 80 14.65 -3.32 -5.07
N HIS A 81 14.64 -2.65 -6.21
CA HIS A 81 15.54 -1.51 -6.48
C HIS A 81 14.91 -0.18 -6.06
N LYS A 82 15.75 0.71 -5.54
CA LYS A 82 15.37 2.08 -5.19
C LYS A 82 15.57 2.98 -6.41
N VAL A 83 14.72 3.98 -6.60
CA VAL A 83 14.80 4.89 -7.75
C VAL A 83 14.77 6.35 -7.28
N THR A 84 15.73 7.13 -7.73
CA THR A 84 15.76 8.59 -7.56
C THR A 84 15.19 9.24 -8.82
N LEU A 85 14.15 10.05 -8.64
CA LEU A 85 13.52 10.80 -9.73
C LEU A 85 14.04 12.23 -9.76
N CYS A 86 14.57 12.65 -10.91
CA CYS A 86 15.07 14.02 -11.12
C CYS A 86 14.29 14.73 -12.19
N GLU A 87 13.77 15.92 -11.86
CA GLU A 87 13.03 16.79 -12.76
C GLU A 87 13.86 17.97 -13.22
N GLN A 88 13.52 18.50 -14.39
CA GLN A 88 14.09 19.76 -14.91
C GLN A 88 13.47 20.94 -14.16
N GLU A 89 14.32 21.80 -13.61
CA GLU A 89 13.88 23.07 -13.04
C GLU A 89 13.62 24.07 -14.18
N GLU A 90 12.39 24.57 -14.23
CA GLU A 90 11.96 25.44 -15.35
C GLU A 90 12.28 26.92 -15.15
N ASP A 91 12.86 27.31 -14.02
CA ASP A 91 13.30 28.69 -13.80
C ASP A 91 14.48 29.01 -14.72
N LEU A 92 14.13 29.52 -15.90
CA LEU A 92 15.08 29.99 -16.89
C LEU A 92 15.76 31.26 -16.38
N ARG A 93 16.90 31.11 -15.74
CA ARG A 93 17.78 32.28 -15.58
C ARG A 93 18.18 32.71 -16.98
N PRO A 94 17.96 34.00 -17.37
CA PRO A 94 18.31 34.45 -18.71
C PRO A 94 19.77 34.14 -19.05
N GLY A 95 19.98 33.34 -20.10
CA GLY A 95 21.30 32.94 -20.54
C GLY A 95 21.77 31.55 -20.13
N ALA A 96 20.99 30.79 -19.37
CA ALA A 96 21.33 29.40 -19.02
C ALA A 96 21.20 28.49 -20.27
N LYS A 97 22.27 27.84 -20.66
CA LYS A 97 22.30 26.90 -21.79
C LYS A 97 21.90 25.47 -21.41
N ILE A 98 21.96 25.13 -20.14
CA ILE A 98 21.62 23.81 -19.60
C ILE A 98 20.65 24.00 -18.44
N LEU A 99 19.51 23.33 -18.52
CA LEU A 99 18.51 23.31 -17.44
C LEU A 99 19.10 22.56 -16.23
N GLU A 100 18.91 23.10 -15.05
CA GLU A 100 19.30 22.44 -13.81
C GLU A 100 18.29 21.33 -13.51
N ARG A 101 18.76 20.21 -12.93
CA ARG A 101 17.90 19.10 -12.50
C ARG A 101 17.99 18.99 -10.98
N VAL A 102 16.84 18.79 -10.40
CA VAL A 102 16.73 18.62 -8.94
C VAL A 102 16.09 17.28 -8.62
N VAL A 103 16.55 16.66 -7.54
CA VAL A 103 15.90 15.47 -7.00
C VAL A 103 14.55 15.87 -6.45
N THR A 104 13.50 15.29 -6.99
CA THR A 104 12.13 15.56 -6.52
C THR A 104 11.66 14.49 -5.55
N ARG A 105 12.19 13.28 -5.64
CA ARG A 105 11.83 12.18 -4.76
C ARG A 105 12.74 10.99 -4.90
N VAL A 106 12.89 10.25 -3.80
CA VAL A 106 13.50 8.91 -3.80
C VAL A 106 12.41 7.89 -3.49
N TYR A 107 12.17 6.98 -4.42
CA TYR A 107 11.21 5.88 -4.29
C TYR A 107 11.92 4.64 -3.79
N THR A 108 11.37 4.01 -2.76
CA THR A 108 11.83 2.71 -2.26
C THR A 108 10.63 1.77 -2.11
N PRO A 109 10.83 0.44 -2.04
CA PRO A 109 9.70 -0.50 -1.92
C PRO A 109 8.78 -0.26 -0.72
N GLY A 110 9.31 0.29 0.38
CA GLY A 110 8.55 0.55 1.62
C GLY A 110 8.03 1.97 1.78
N SER A 111 8.29 2.88 0.82
CA SER A 111 7.99 4.31 0.97
C SER A 111 6.85 4.82 0.09
N LEU A 112 6.04 3.92 -0.48
CA LEU A 112 5.05 4.28 -1.50
C LEU A 112 3.73 4.74 -0.87
N TYR A 113 3.13 5.79 -1.43
CA TYR A 113 1.78 6.25 -1.06
C TYR A 113 0.89 6.52 -2.29
N GLU A 114 1.43 6.43 -3.50
CA GLU A 114 0.67 6.58 -4.74
C GLU A 114 -0.04 5.28 -5.11
N GLU A 115 -1.34 5.35 -5.39
CA GLU A 115 -2.16 4.19 -5.77
C GLU A 115 -1.58 3.41 -6.96
N GLY A 116 -1.06 4.12 -7.97
CA GLY A 116 -0.50 3.51 -9.18
C GLY A 116 0.78 2.69 -8.93
N LEU A 117 1.53 3.01 -7.87
CA LEU A 117 2.79 2.33 -7.54
C LEU A 117 2.59 1.20 -6.54
N ILE A 118 1.63 1.32 -5.63
CA ILE A 118 1.32 0.28 -4.65
C ILE A 118 0.62 -0.87 -5.37
N GLY A 119 1.17 -2.07 -5.28
CA GLY A 119 0.60 -3.26 -5.93
C GLY A 119 -0.82 -3.59 -5.45
N GLU A 120 -1.40 -4.61 -6.06
CA GLU A 120 -2.77 -5.07 -5.76
C GLU A 120 -3.02 -5.38 -4.28
N ASP A 121 -1.98 -5.69 -3.51
CA ASP A 121 -2.08 -5.92 -2.06
C ASP A 121 -2.40 -4.65 -1.27
N GLY A 122 -2.19 -3.51 -1.89
CA GLY A 122 -2.56 -2.22 -1.32
C GLY A 122 -1.78 -1.83 -0.07
N SER A 123 -0.60 -2.38 0.18
CA SER A 123 0.22 -2.01 1.33
C SER A 123 1.68 -1.77 0.92
N SER A 124 2.30 -0.77 1.52
CA SER A 124 3.72 -0.47 1.38
C SER A 124 4.26 -0.31 2.79
N LEU A 125 4.72 -1.43 3.37
CA LEU A 125 5.14 -1.49 4.76
C LEU A 125 6.66 -1.35 4.87
N LEU A 126 7.07 -0.47 5.76
CA LEU A 126 8.44 -0.20 6.11
C LEU A 126 8.66 -0.68 7.55
N ALA A 127 9.67 -1.51 7.80
CA ALA A 127 10.01 -1.94 9.15
C ALA A 127 11.28 -1.22 9.63
N GLY A 128 11.32 -0.90 10.90
CA GLY A 128 12.53 -0.42 11.58
C GLY A 128 12.87 -1.31 12.75
N LEU A 129 14.16 -1.63 12.94
CA LEU A 129 14.65 -2.40 14.08
C LEU A 129 15.77 -1.65 14.77
N VAL A 130 15.74 -1.67 16.10
CA VAL A 130 16.80 -1.12 16.97
C VAL A 130 17.12 -2.15 18.02
N SER A 131 18.39 -2.58 18.11
CA SER A 131 18.84 -3.52 19.14
C SER A 131 19.75 -2.81 20.15
N ARG A 132 19.40 -2.89 21.44
CA ARG A 132 20.20 -2.32 22.54
C ARG A 132 20.13 -3.24 23.77
N GLY A 133 21.29 -3.65 24.27
CA GLY A 133 21.35 -4.51 25.45
C GLY A 133 20.61 -5.83 25.23
N ASP A 134 19.62 -6.12 26.10
CA ASP A 134 18.82 -7.35 26.03
C ASP A 134 17.47 -7.14 25.34
N GLY A 135 17.29 -6.00 24.63
CA GLY A 135 16.03 -5.66 24.00
C GLY A 135 16.14 -5.33 22.51
N ILE A 136 15.07 -5.59 21.77
CA ILE A 136 14.91 -5.21 20.37
C ILE A 136 13.57 -4.48 20.22
N GLY A 137 13.63 -3.23 19.73
CA GLY A 137 12.47 -2.46 19.34
C GLY A 137 12.14 -2.70 17.87
N VAL A 138 10.87 -2.86 17.60
CA VAL A 138 10.32 -3.07 16.23
C VAL A 138 9.29 -2.00 15.96
N ALA A 139 9.41 -1.33 14.82
CA ALA A 139 8.38 -0.43 14.30
C ALA A 139 7.99 -0.90 12.89
N ILE A 140 6.70 -1.09 12.67
CA ILE A 140 6.15 -1.33 11.33
C ILE A 140 5.36 -0.09 10.96
N LEU A 141 5.69 0.54 9.85
CA LEU A 141 5.06 1.78 9.40
C LEU A 141 4.45 1.59 8.02
N ASP A 142 3.17 1.89 7.88
CA ASP A 142 2.51 2.01 6.58
C ASP A 142 2.64 3.47 6.12
N SER A 143 3.58 3.70 5.20
CA SER A 143 3.85 5.04 4.66
C SER A 143 2.66 5.63 3.91
N SER A 144 1.76 4.79 3.41
CA SER A 144 0.59 5.25 2.64
C SER A 144 -0.56 5.77 3.51
N THR A 145 -0.61 5.36 4.79
CA THR A 145 -1.68 5.73 5.71
C THR A 145 -1.19 6.50 6.94
N GLY A 146 0.11 6.45 7.23
CA GLY A 146 0.69 7.06 8.42
C GLY A 146 0.41 6.28 9.72
N ARG A 147 0.11 4.97 9.61
CA ARG A 147 -0.11 4.10 10.78
C ARG A 147 1.20 3.40 11.15
N ALA A 148 1.48 3.32 12.44
CA ALA A 148 2.65 2.62 12.97
C ALA A 148 2.25 1.62 14.05
N TRP A 149 2.81 0.42 13.99
CA TRP A 149 2.65 -0.63 15.01
C TRP A 149 4.00 -0.84 15.67
N LEU A 150 4.02 -0.70 16.98
CA LEU A 150 5.26 -0.72 17.78
C LEU A 150 5.28 -1.89 18.74
N GLN A 151 6.41 -2.60 18.77
CA GLN A 151 6.64 -3.69 19.71
C GLN A 151 8.05 -3.61 20.30
N GLU A 152 8.22 -4.16 21.49
CA GLU A 152 9.52 -4.29 22.12
C GLU A 152 9.65 -5.69 22.70
N HIS A 153 10.70 -6.40 22.33
CA HIS A 153 10.97 -7.77 22.75
C HIS A 153 12.27 -7.83 23.56
N SER A 154 12.24 -8.46 24.72
CA SER A 154 13.41 -8.62 25.59
C SER A 154 13.53 -10.06 26.10
N GLY A 155 14.70 -10.41 26.60
CA GLY A 155 14.98 -11.72 27.16
C GLY A 155 15.11 -12.86 26.17
N PRO A 156 15.13 -14.11 26.63
CA PRO A 156 15.30 -15.28 25.79
C PRO A 156 14.19 -15.38 24.73
N GLY A 157 14.58 -15.74 23.50
CA GLY A 157 13.64 -15.91 22.38
C GLY A 157 13.18 -14.60 21.73
N ARG A 158 13.83 -13.45 22.04
CA ARG A 158 13.48 -12.16 21.42
C ARG A 158 13.70 -12.16 19.92
N ILE A 159 14.75 -12.82 19.45
CA ILE A 159 15.08 -12.90 18.01
C ILE A 159 13.95 -13.61 17.26
N GLU A 160 13.50 -14.75 17.78
CA GLU A 160 12.41 -15.53 17.18
C GLU A 160 11.11 -14.70 17.12
N ARG A 161 10.80 -13.96 18.19
CA ARG A 161 9.60 -13.09 18.20
C ARG A 161 9.70 -11.98 17.14
N VAL A 162 10.89 -11.39 17.00
CA VAL A 162 11.11 -10.37 15.95
C VAL A 162 10.97 -10.99 14.55
N CYS A 163 11.51 -12.20 14.35
CA CYS A 163 11.33 -12.93 13.08
C CYS A 163 9.84 -13.17 12.79
N ASP A 164 9.09 -13.64 13.79
CA ASP A 164 7.64 -13.87 13.64
C ASP A 164 6.92 -12.59 13.23
N GLU A 165 7.24 -11.49 13.84
CA GLU A 165 6.65 -10.19 13.48
C GLU A 165 6.99 -9.74 12.05
N UNK A 166 8.12 -9.63 11.74
CA UNK A 166 8.49 -9.23 10.60
C UNK A 166 7.98 -9.98 9.54
N GLN A 167 7.90 -11.30 9.69
CA GLN A 167 7.30 -12.21 8.70
C GLN A 167 5.78 -12.05 8.61
N ARG A 168 5.12 -11.84 9.72
CA ARG A 168 3.66 -11.59 9.76
C ARG A 168 3.29 -10.35 8.94
N TRP A 169 4.03 -9.27 9.14
CA TRP A 169 3.78 -8.00 8.44
C TRP A 169 4.27 -8.04 6.99
N ALA A 170 5.29 -8.84 6.72
CA ALA A 170 5.94 -8.95 5.40
C ALA A 170 6.30 -7.56 4.83
N PRO A 171 7.12 -6.76 5.55
CA PRO A 171 7.48 -5.43 5.07
C PRO A 171 8.26 -5.54 3.75
N SER A 172 8.07 -4.56 2.88
CA SER A 172 8.80 -4.47 1.61
C SER A 172 10.24 -4.00 1.82
N GLU A 173 10.48 -3.32 2.95
CA GLU A 173 11.79 -2.71 3.24
C GLU A 173 12.04 -2.72 4.75
N LEU A 174 13.30 -2.92 5.13
CA LEU A 174 13.77 -2.91 6.52
C LEU A 174 14.84 -1.85 6.70
N VAL A 175 14.64 -0.95 7.65
CA VAL A 175 15.57 0.13 7.99
C VAL A 175 16.31 -0.22 9.27
N LEU A 176 17.63 -0.09 9.23
CA LEU A 176 18.55 -0.35 10.36
C LEU A 176 19.59 0.77 10.44
N SER A 177 20.15 0.96 11.63
CA SER A 177 21.42 1.70 11.73
C SER A 177 22.54 0.83 11.13
N ARG A 178 23.65 1.43 10.72
CA ARG A 178 24.84 0.70 10.24
C ARG A 178 25.29 -0.34 11.28
N ARG A 179 25.33 0.06 12.54
CA ARG A 179 25.66 -0.81 13.68
C ARG A 179 24.74 -2.04 13.74
N ASP A 180 23.44 -1.83 13.62
CA ASP A 180 22.44 -2.92 13.72
C ASP A 180 22.46 -3.81 12.47
N ALA A 181 22.75 -3.26 11.30
CA ALA A 181 22.88 -4.01 10.05
C ALA A 181 24.11 -4.96 10.07
N GLU A 182 25.17 -4.57 10.76
CA GLU A 182 26.40 -5.36 10.92
C GLU A 182 26.33 -6.31 12.12
N SER A 183 25.27 -6.24 12.92
CA SER A 183 25.12 -7.02 14.16
C SER A 183 24.98 -8.52 13.87
N GLU A 184 25.82 -9.33 14.53
CA GLU A 184 25.72 -10.79 14.46
C GLU A 184 24.39 -11.30 15.05
N GLU A 185 23.87 -10.60 16.06
CA GLU A 185 22.57 -10.90 16.67
C GLU A 185 21.42 -10.82 15.68
N LEU A 186 21.38 -9.76 14.84
CA LEU A 186 20.30 -9.55 13.89
C LEU A 186 20.50 -10.32 12.57
N ARG A 187 21.65 -10.97 12.38
CA ARG A 187 21.94 -11.73 11.16
C ARG A 187 20.88 -12.80 10.88
N SER A 188 20.38 -13.47 11.94
CA SER A 188 19.32 -14.48 11.79
C SER A 188 17.97 -13.88 11.37
N VAL A 189 17.66 -12.67 11.85
CA VAL A 189 16.46 -11.91 11.42
C VAL A 189 16.58 -11.56 9.94
N LEU A 190 17.73 -11.02 9.54
CA LEU A 190 18.00 -10.64 8.14
C LEU A 190 17.94 -11.86 7.22
N ALA A 191 18.51 -13.00 7.64
CA ALA A 191 18.48 -14.24 6.86
C ALA A 191 17.09 -14.86 6.76
N ALA A 192 16.19 -14.54 7.69
CA ALA A 192 14.80 -15.05 7.68
C ALA A 192 13.88 -14.24 6.76
N LEU A 193 14.31 -13.03 6.36
CA LEU A 193 13.50 -12.12 5.53
C LEU A 193 13.95 -12.20 4.08
N ASP A 194 13.39 -13.15 3.33
CA ASP A 194 13.60 -13.26 1.89
C ASP A 194 12.95 -12.07 1.16
N ARG A 195 13.67 -11.47 0.23
CA ARG A 195 13.18 -10.41 -0.67
C ARG A 195 12.84 -9.07 0.01
N VAL A 196 13.35 -8.81 1.20
CA VAL A 196 13.16 -7.51 1.87
C VAL A 196 14.34 -6.60 1.48
N THR A 197 14.03 -5.41 0.99
CA THR A 197 15.06 -4.41 0.67
C THR A 197 15.66 -3.87 1.96
N LEU A 198 16.98 -3.96 2.11
CA LEU A 198 17.67 -3.46 3.29
C LEU A 198 18.11 -2.02 3.06
N SER A 199 17.85 -1.16 4.05
CA SER A 199 18.21 0.25 4.02
C SER A 199 18.92 0.66 5.31
N VAL A 200 19.91 1.52 5.16
CA VAL A 200 20.69 2.01 6.31
C VAL A 200 20.37 3.49 6.53
N HIS A 201 20.00 3.81 7.77
CA HIS A 201 19.76 5.20 8.20
C HIS A 201 20.42 5.39 9.56
N ASP A 202 21.45 6.21 9.60
CA ASP A 202 22.21 6.47 10.84
C ASP A 202 21.68 7.70 11.56
N GLY A 203 21.72 7.65 12.88
CA GLY A 203 21.34 8.76 13.76
C GLY A 203 21.61 8.35 15.20
N THR A 204 21.60 9.33 16.10
CA THR A 204 21.68 9.04 17.54
C THR A 204 20.30 8.70 18.08
N LYS A 205 20.25 8.03 19.23
CA LYS A 205 19.01 7.77 19.96
C LYS A 205 18.20 9.06 20.18
N GLU A 206 18.89 10.12 20.56
CA GLU A 206 18.25 11.43 20.81
C GLU A 206 17.61 11.98 19.53
N GLN A 207 18.29 11.85 18.39
CA GLN A 207 17.76 12.28 17.10
C GLN A 207 16.53 11.46 16.71
N HIS A 208 16.57 10.14 16.88
CA HIS A 208 15.42 9.28 16.59
C HIS A 208 14.24 9.60 17.50
N LEU A 209 14.44 9.78 18.81
CA LEU A 209 13.36 10.12 19.73
C LEU A 209 12.81 11.53 19.47
N GLN A 210 13.66 12.47 19.07
CA GLN A 210 13.21 13.80 18.66
C GLN A 210 12.39 13.72 17.37
N SER A 211 12.84 12.93 16.41
CA SER A 211 12.09 12.65 15.18
C SER A 211 10.67 12.16 15.48
N VAL A 212 10.51 11.22 16.42
CA VAL A 212 9.17 10.76 16.82
C VAL A 212 8.31 11.92 17.33
N ARG A 213 8.86 12.75 18.23
CA ARG A 213 8.13 13.89 18.80
C ARG A 213 7.70 14.88 17.71
N ASP A 214 8.59 15.18 16.78
CA ASP A 214 8.31 16.11 15.68
C ASP A 214 7.21 15.58 14.77
N HIS A 215 7.27 14.29 14.42
CA HIS A 215 6.30 13.66 13.51
C HIS A 215 4.96 13.36 14.20
N LEU A 216 4.95 13.06 15.51
CA LEU A 216 3.74 12.82 16.30
C LEU A 216 3.10 14.11 16.85
N ALA A 217 3.74 15.25 16.70
CA ALA A 217 3.19 16.52 17.19
C ALA A 217 1.80 16.85 16.63
N LEU A 218 1.45 16.19 15.55
CA LEU A 218 0.13 16.31 14.91
C LEU A 218 -0.89 15.29 15.43
N ALA A 219 -0.44 14.28 16.19
CA ALA A 219 -1.31 13.28 16.81
C ALA A 219 -1.53 13.61 18.28
N ASP A 220 -2.65 13.19 18.81
CA ASP A 220 -3.00 13.41 20.21
C ASP A 220 -2.10 12.54 21.12
N LEU A 221 -0.95 13.08 21.51
CA LEU A 221 0.05 12.39 22.34
C LEU A 221 -0.43 12.10 23.78
N GLY A 222 -1.62 12.59 24.15
CA GLY A 222 -2.13 12.50 25.52
C GLY A 222 -2.36 11.08 26.06
N SER A 223 -2.32 10.07 25.19
CA SER A 223 -2.54 8.67 25.59
C SER A 223 -1.32 7.76 25.38
N VAL A 224 -0.25 8.26 24.77
CA VAL A 224 0.93 7.43 24.45
C VAL A 224 2.01 7.62 25.52
N ASP A 225 2.21 6.60 26.34
CA ASP A 225 3.28 6.57 27.34
C ASP A 225 4.62 6.21 26.63
N LEU A 226 5.29 7.24 26.14
CA LEU A 226 6.53 7.14 25.38
C LEU A 226 7.68 6.45 26.15
N ASP A 227 7.58 6.44 27.47
CA ASP A 227 8.64 5.89 28.32
C ASP A 227 8.51 4.37 28.55
N ARG A 228 7.36 3.79 28.23
CA ARG A 228 7.13 2.36 28.45
C ARG A 228 7.89 1.44 27.49
N ARG A 229 8.16 1.89 26.25
CA ARG A 229 8.80 1.07 25.21
C ARG A 229 9.82 1.89 24.43
N PRO A 230 10.93 2.25 25.08
CA PRO A 230 11.88 3.20 24.50
C PRO A 230 12.57 2.70 23.23
N LEU A 231 12.80 1.39 23.08
CA LEU A 231 13.44 0.84 21.89
C LEU A 231 12.47 0.82 20.70
N ALA A 232 11.20 0.51 20.94
CA ALA A 232 10.17 0.57 19.92
C ALA A 232 9.97 2.01 19.41
N MET A 233 10.02 2.97 20.33
CA MET A 233 9.95 4.39 19.99
C MET A 233 11.19 4.84 19.20
N GLU A 234 12.37 4.36 19.57
CA GLU A 234 13.61 4.64 18.83
C GLU A 234 13.53 4.06 17.41
N ALA A 235 12.98 2.85 17.25
CA ALA A 235 12.76 2.22 15.94
C ALA A 235 11.75 3.02 15.09
N CYS A 236 10.69 3.54 15.72
CA CYS A 236 9.72 4.40 15.05
C CYS A 236 10.39 5.69 14.53
N GLY A 237 11.19 6.33 15.34
CA GLY A 237 11.92 7.55 14.96
C GLY A 237 12.96 7.31 13.87
N LEU A 238 13.67 6.18 13.93
CA LEU A 238 14.58 5.74 12.87
C LEU A 238 13.83 5.63 11.53
N THR A 239 12.66 4.99 11.56
CA THR A 239 11.83 4.75 10.36
C THR A 239 11.24 6.06 9.81
N ALA A 240 10.69 6.89 10.70
CA ALA A 240 10.11 8.20 10.32
C ALA A 240 11.18 9.15 9.77
N GLY A 241 12.35 9.22 10.40
CA GLY A 241 13.47 10.02 9.93
C GLY A 241 13.97 9.59 8.55
N TYR A 242 14.03 8.27 8.33
CA TYR A 242 14.35 7.72 7.01
C TYR A 242 13.32 8.16 5.95
N LEU A 243 12.02 8.03 6.24
CA LEU A 243 10.95 8.45 5.32
C LEU A 243 11.00 9.96 5.04
N ALA A 244 11.24 10.79 6.06
CA ALA A 244 11.36 12.24 5.90
C ALA A 244 12.46 12.58 4.88
N LYS A 245 13.60 11.90 4.99
CA LYS A 245 14.72 12.07 4.06
C LYS A 245 14.32 11.63 2.63
N LEU A 246 13.62 10.50 2.46
CA LEU A 246 13.20 10.00 1.14
C LEU A 246 12.19 10.93 0.45
N HIS A 247 11.25 11.46 1.21
CA HIS A 247 10.17 12.31 0.69
C HIS A 247 10.57 13.78 0.59
N LEU A 248 11.75 14.14 1.11
CA LEU A 248 12.26 15.52 1.16
C LEU A 248 11.27 16.43 1.90
N VAL A 249 10.80 15.95 3.07
CA VAL A 249 9.88 16.68 3.95
C VAL A 249 10.44 16.76 5.36
N ASP A 250 10.03 17.77 6.08
CA ASP A 250 10.43 17.93 7.48
C ASP A 250 9.63 16.99 8.40
N ILE A 251 8.35 16.77 8.08
CA ILE A 251 7.43 15.99 8.92
C ILE A 251 6.74 14.90 8.09
N VAL A 252 6.85 13.64 8.55
CA VAL A 252 6.08 12.50 8.06
C VAL A 252 4.75 12.46 8.84
N PRO A 253 3.61 12.34 8.20
CA PRO A 253 2.33 12.31 8.91
C PRO A 253 2.11 10.97 9.64
N LEU A 254 2.66 10.84 10.84
CA LEU A 254 2.34 9.72 11.75
C LEU A 254 0.99 10.03 12.43
N ARG A 255 -0.06 9.34 12.03
CA ARG A 255 -1.44 9.60 12.44
C ARG A 255 -1.91 8.71 13.58
N GLU A 256 -1.37 7.50 13.65
CA GLU A 256 -1.77 6.54 14.65
C GLU A 256 -0.57 5.67 15.02
N VAL A 257 -0.27 5.63 16.30
CA VAL A 257 0.77 4.75 16.85
C VAL A 257 0.09 3.73 17.74
N LEU A 258 0.17 2.47 17.35
CA LEU A 258 -0.43 1.34 18.04
C LEU A 258 0.65 0.53 18.75
N PHE A 259 0.50 0.39 20.06
CA PHE A 259 1.35 -0.51 20.81
C PHE A 259 0.69 -1.88 20.85
N ASP A 260 1.32 -2.84 20.23
CA ASP A 260 0.83 -4.21 20.26
C ASP A 260 1.13 -4.80 21.64
N ALA A 261 0.10 -4.97 22.43
CA ALA A 261 0.22 -5.74 23.66
C ALA A 261 0.35 -7.22 23.27
N ASP A 262 1.33 -7.90 23.79
CA ASP A 262 1.62 -9.31 23.47
C ASP A 262 0.39 -10.24 23.62
N ASP A 263 -0.61 -9.83 24.40
CA ASP A 263 -1.78 -10.65 24.73
C ASP A 263 -3.09 -10.25 24.02
N GLY A 264 -3.05 -9.29 23.10
CA GLY A 264 -4.28 -8.76 22.47
C GLY A 264 -4.77 -9.51 21.24
N HIS A 265 -3.89 -10.31 20.62
CA HIS A 265 -4.18 -10.97 19.34
C HIS A 265 -3.74 -12.43 19.35
N LEU A 266 -4.45 -13.23 18.57
CA LEU A 266 -4.09 -14.62 18.30
C LEU A 266 -2.78 -14.63 17.47
N VAL A 267 -1.78 -15.34 17.95
CA VAL A 267 -0.46 -15.39 17.30
C VAL A 267 -0.47 -16.43 16.18
N LEU A 268 -0.07 -15.99 15.00
CA LEU A 268 0.10 -16.82 13.79
C LEU A 268 1.55 -16.65 13.33
N ASP A 269 2.35 -17.70 13.41
CA ASP A 269 3.72 -17.67 12.88
C ASP A 269 3.73 -17.83 11.35
N GLN A 270 4.87 -17.58 10.72
CA GLN A 270 5.01 -17.65 9.26
C GLN A 270 4.62 -19.00 8.70
N THR A 271 5.04 -20.08 9.36
CA THR A 271 4.70 -21.45 8.95
C THR A 271 3.19 -21.66 8.92
N THR A 272 2.50 -21.15 9.95
CA THR A 272 1.04 -21.22 10.04
C THR A 272 0.36 -20.37 8.97
N LEU A 273 0.82 -19.13 8.74
CA LEU A 273 0.29 -18.24 7.69
C LEU A 273 0.36 -18.92 6.31
N ARG A 274 1.51 -19.53 6.01
CA ARG A 274 1.77 -20.23 4.75
C ARG A 274 0.96 -21.52 4.63
N ASN A 275 1.01 -22.38 5.66
CA ASN A 275 0.34 -23.69 5.65
C ASN A 275 -1.18 -23.57 5.58
N LEU A 276 -1.75 -22.53 6.16
CA LEU A 276 -3.19 -22.25 6.12
C LEU A 276 -3.60 -21.45 4.88
N GLU A 277 -2.65 -21.04 4.07
CA GLU A 277 -2.88 -20.27 2.85
C GLU A 277 -3.74 -19.01 3.12
N LEU A 278 -3.38 -18.25 4.16
CA LEU A 278 -4.21 -17.12 4.56
C LEU A 278 -4.23 -15.99 3.53
N THR A 279 -3.06 -15.63 2.97
CA THR A 279 -2.95 -14.51 1.99
C THR A 279 -2.50 -14.97 0.61
N HIS A 280 -1.78 -16.08 0.53
CA HIS A 280 -1.29 -16.69 -0.71
C HIS A 280 -1.37 -18.21 -0.58
N THR A 281 -1.61 -18.90 -1.67
CA THR A 281 -1.54 -20.35 -1.75
C THR A 281 -0.08 -20.83 -1.61
N LEU A 282 0.12 -22.10 -1.44
CA LEU A 282 1.47 -22.71 -1.41
C LEU A 282 2.23 -22.48 -2.74
N ALA A 283 1.49 -22.27 -3.85
CA ALA A 283 2.06 -21.90 -5.15
C ALA A 283 2.45 -20.41 -5.26
N GLY A 284 2.11 -19.61 -4.24
CA GLY A 284 2.41 -18.17 -4.23
C GLY A 284 1.32 -17.28 -4.86
N GLU A 285 0.18 -17.88 -5.24
CA GLU A 285 -0.94 -17.16 -5.85
C GLU A 285 -1.87 -16.58 -4.78
N LYS A 286 -2.50 -15.45 -5.05
CA LYS A 286 -3.52 -14.88 -4.16
C LYS A 286 -4.85 -15.61 -4.29
N GLU A 287 -5.21 -15.96 -5.53
CA GLU A 287 -6.44 -16.70 -5.83
C GLU A 287 -6.38 -18.07 -5.14
N GLY A 288 -7.40 -18.41 -4.37
CA GLY A 288 -7.43 -19.62 -3.57
C GLY A 288 -7.01 -19.42 -2.11
N SER A 289 -6.52 -18.23 -1.74
CA SER A 289 -6.22 -17.91 -0.33
C SER A 289 -7.49 -17.58 0.47
N LEU A 290 -7.41 -17.68 1.80
CA LEU A 290 -8.56 -17.36 2.67
C LEU A 290 -9.02 -15.92 2.48
N VAL A 291 -8.09 -14.94 2.56
CA VAL A 291 -8.43 -13.51 2.45
C VAL A 291 -9.16 -13.25 1.14
N GLN A 292 -8.63 -13.78 0.03
CA GLN A 292 -9.24 -13.59 -1.29
C GLN A 292 -10.64 -14.24 -1.37
N ALA A 293 -10.80 -15.42 -0.80
CA ALA A 293 -12.07 -16.19 -0.86
C ALA A 293 -13.22 -15.53 -0.08
N ILE A 294 -12.88 -14.74 0.97
CA ILE A 294 -13.89 -14.09 1.82
C ILE A 294 -14.01 -12.57 1.56
N ASP A 295 -13.17 -12.01 0.70
CA ASP A 295 -13.16 -10.56 0.42
C ASP A 295 -14.37 -10.17 -0.42
N CYS A 296 -15.33 -9.52 0.22
CA CYS A 296 -16.49 -8.89 -0.40
C CYS A 296 -16.51 -7.38 -0.14
N THR A 297 -15.38 -6.80 0.27
CA THR A 297 -15.27 -5.36 0.54
C THR A 297 -15.48 -4.54 -0.73
N ARG A 298 -15.86 -3.28 -0.57
CA ARG A 298 -16.14 -2.35 -1.66
C ARG A 298 -15.07 -1.28 -1.81
N THR A 299 -14.19 -1.14 -0.81
CA THR A 299 -13.17 -0.09 -0.77
C THR A 299 -11.78 -0.70 -0.55
N TRP A 300 -10.75 -0.01 -1.01
CA TRP A 300 -9.36 -0.41 -0.76
C TRP A 300 -9.02 -0.33 0.74
N MET A 301 -9.59 0.65 1.45
CA MET A 301 -9.46 0.78 2.91
C MET A 301 -10.03 -0.46 3.61
N GLY A 302 -11.22 -0.89 3.21
CA GLY A 302 -11.87 -2.10 3.73
C GLY A 302 -11.06 -3.35 3.46
N ARG A 303 -10.49 -3.47 2.26
CA ARG A 303 -9.63 -4.62 1.88
C ARG A 303 -8.39 -4.72 2.78
N ARG A 304 -7.70 -3.59 3.03
CA ARG A 304 -6.55 -3.55 3.97
C ARG A 304 -6.99 -3.96 5.38
N GLN A 305 -8.10 -3.42 5.85
CA GLN A 305 -8.62 -3.69 7.19
C GLN A 305 -9.05 -5.17 7.33
N LEU A 306 -9.68 -5.75 6.30
CA LEU A 306 -10.04 -7.19 6.27
C LEU A 306 -8.79 -8.06 6.42
N ARG A 307 -7.76 -7.77 5.62
CA ARG A 307 -6.49 -8.48 5.68
C ARG A 307 -5.88 -8.38 7.09
N GLU A 308 -5.86 -7.19 7.66
CA GLU A 308 -5.36 -6.96 9.03
C GLU A 308 -6.14 -7.80 10.05
N TRP A 309 -7.48 -7.80 9.99
CA TRP A 309 -8.31 -8.56 10.94
C TRP A 309 -8.12 -10.07 10.83
N ILE A 310 -7.83 -10.59 9.64
CA ILE A 310 -7.56 -12.03 9.44
C ILE A 310 -6.14 -12.42 9.90
N LEU A 311 -5.16 -11.55 9.71
CA LEU A 311 -3.78 -11.81 10.12
C LEU A 311 -3.54 -11.54 11.61
N ARG A 312 -4.43 -10.75 12.24
CA ARG A 312 -4.37 -10.39 13.65
C ARG A 312 -5.74 -10.58 14.32
N PRO A 313 -6.23 -11.83 14.40
CA PRO A 313 -7.52 -12.10 15.05
C PRO A 313 -7.44 -11.75 16.54
N LEU A 314 -8.54 -11.30 17.09
CA LEU A 314 -8.62 -10.84 18.49
C LEU A 314 -8.60 -12.01 19.48
N THR A 315 -8.08 -11.77 20.68
CA THR A 315 -8.25 -12.66 21.84
C THR A 315 -9.19 -12.07 22.90
N ASN A 316 -9.57 -10.79 22.76
CA ASN A 316 -10.52 -10.14 23.67
C ASN A 316 -11.96 -10.52 23.29
N PRO A 317 -12.69 -11.23 24.17
CA PRO A 317 -14.03 -11.72 23.85
C PRO A 317 -15.06 -10.60 23.65
N GLU A 318 -14.93 -9.47 24.35
CA GLU A 318 -15.85 -8.34 24.24
C GLU A 318 -15.74 -7.69 22.86
N LYS A 319 -14.51 -7.44 22.40
CA LYS A 319 -14.26 -6.87 21.08
C LYS A 319 -14.73 -7.81 19.96
N ILE A 320 -14.53 -9.13 20.10
CA ILE A 320 -15.02 -10.10 19.14
C ILE A 320 -16.55 -10.11 19.13
N ALA A 321 -17.18 -10.12 20.31
CA ALA A 321 -18.65 -10.10 20.44
C ALA A 321 -19.25 -8.85 19.81
N ALA A 322 -18.58 -7.69 19.94
CA ALA A 322 -19.01 -6.43 19.32
C ALA A 322 -19.01 -6.54 17.78
N ARG A 323 -17.93 -7.09 17.20
CA ARG A 323 -17.87 -7.33 15.74
C ARG A 323 -18.99 -8.28 15.30
N GLN A 324 -19.16 -9.41 16.00
CA GLN A 324 -20.21 -10.39 15.69
C GLN A 324 -21.62 -9.81 15.85
N ALA A 325 -21.85 -8.92 16.83
CA ALA A 325 -23.13 -8.26 17.01
C ALA A 325 -23.45 -7.33 15.82
N ALA A 326 -22.43 -6.58 15.35
CA ALA A 326 -22.55 -5.72 14.18
C ALA A 326 -22.86 -6.54 12.91
N VAL A 327 -22.11 -7.63 12.68
CA VAL A 327 -22.34 -8.56 11.57
C VAL A 327 -23.76 -9.13 11.65
N GLY A 328 -24.19 -9.59 12.84
CA GLY A 328 -25.53 -10.15 13.07
C GLY A 328 -26.66 -9.15 12.81
N ALA A 329 -26.47 -7.88 13.19
CA ALA A 329 -27.43 -6.81 12.91
C ALA A 329 -27.61 -6.61 11.40
N LEU A 330 -26.50 -6.61 10.65
CA LEU A 330 -26.52 -6.45 9.18
C LEU A 330 -27.10 -7.69 8.47
N VAL A 331 -26.80 -8.89 8.96
CA VAL A 331 -27.37 -10.14 8.42
C VAL A 331 -28.90 -10.14 8.51
N LYS A 332 -29.46 -9.61 9.61
CA LYS A 332 -30.91 -9.52 9.83
C LYS A 332 -31.57 -8.39 9.03
N ALA A 333 -30.80 -7.45 8.49
CA ALA A 333 -31.31 -6.28 7.76
C ALA A 333 -30.76 -6.22 6.33
N PRO A 334 -31.18 -7.11 5.42
CA PRO A 334 -30.58 -7.24 4.08
C PRO A 334 -30.67 -5.98 3.22
N ARG A 335 -31.76 -5.22 3.30
CA ARG A 335 -31.90 -3.96 2.54
C ARG A 335 -30.90 -2.91 3.02
N ARG A 336 -30.75 -2.79 4.34
CA ARG A 336 -29.77 -1.88 4.96
C ARG A 336 -28.35 -2.27 4.55
N LEU A 337 -28.03 -3.56 4.63
CA LEU A 337 -26.72 -4.09 4.22
C LEU A 337 -26.40 -3.70 2.76
N GLU A 338 -27.34 -3.91 1.84
CA GLU A 338 -27.11 -3.58 0.43
C GLU A 338 -26.99 -2.06 0.23
N SER A 339 -27.77 -1.24 0.94
CA SER A 339 -27.66 0.23 0.89
C SER A 339 -26.29 0.71 1.37
N ILE A 340 -25.76 0.12 2.45
CA ILE A 340 -24.41 0.41 2.95
C ILE A 340 -23.38 0.05 1.86
N ARG A 341 -23.47 -1.15 1.31
CA ARG A 341 -22.53 -1.63 0.27
C ARG A 341 -22.56 -0.78 -1.00
N GLU A 342 -23.73 -0.28 -1.38
CA GLU A 342 -23.87 0.63 -2.52
C GLU A 342 -23.27 2.01 -2.23
N SER A 343 -23.43 2.52 -1.01
CA SER A 343 -22.81 3.80 -0.59
C SER A 343 -21.28 3.72 -0.60
N LEU A 344 -20.72 2.55 -0.34
CA LEU A 344 -19.25 2.30 -0.32
C LEU A 344 -18.67 2.07 -1.71
N LYS A 345 -19.50 1.74 -2.69
CA LYS A 345 -19.05 1.37 -4.04
C LYS A 345 -18.33 2.54 -4.72
N SER A 346 -17.17 2.26 -5.29
CA SER A 346 -16.32 3.24 -6.00
C SER A 346 -15.82 4.39 -5.11
N MET A 347 -15.88 4.24 -3.79
CA MET A 347 -15.32 5.23 -2.87
C MET A 347 -13.80 5.21 -2.94
N ARG A 348 -13.20 6.39 -3.07
CA ARG A 348 -11.74 6.53 -3.12
C ARG A 348 -11.14 6.33 -1.71
N ASP A 349 -9.87 6.07 -1.68
CA ASP A 349 -9.13 5.77 -0.43
C ASP A 349 -8.83 7.05 0.36
N LEU A 350 -9.71 7.37 1.31
CA LEU A 350 -9.59 8.59 2.14
C LEU A 350 -8.32 8.60 3.00
N GLU A 351 -7.85 7.45 3.47
CA GLU A 351 -6.61 7.39 4.27
C GLU A 351 -5.41 7.83 3.43
N ARG A 352 -5.32 7.33 2.19
CA ARG A 352 -4.24 7.70 1.26
C ARG A 352 -4.38 9.13 0.75
N LEU A 353 -5.59 9.57 0.47
CA LEU A 353 -5.85 10.97 0.10
C LEU A 353 -5.38 11.92 1.22
N ALA A 354 -5.71 11.58 2.47
CA ALA A 354 -5.27 12.34 3.64
C ALA A 354 -3.73 12.40 3.73
N THR A 355 -3.06 11.28 3.45
CA THR A 355 -1.59 11.22 3.47
C THR A 355 -0.99 12.09 2.37
N ARG A 356 -1.52 12.03 1.13
CA ARG A 356 -1.05 12.91 0.03
C ARG A 356 -1.26 14.39 0.35
N LEU A 357 -2.37 14.73 0.99
CA LEU A 357 -2.64 16.10 1.47
C LEU A 357 -1.58 16.55 2.47
N ALA A 358 -1.27 15.70 3.45
CA ALA A 358 -0.29 16.03 4.48
C ALA A 358 1.14 16.18 3.92
N TYR A 359 1.47 15.49 2.83
CA TYR A 359 2.75 15.65 2.12
C TYR A 359 2.76 16.81 1.12
N ASP A 360 1.69 17.60 1.03
CA ASP A 360 1.53 18.67 0.05
C ASP A 360 1.63 18.16 -1.41
N ARG A 361 1.20 16.93 -1.65
CA ARG A 361 1.31 16.24 -2.96
C ARG A 361 -0.04 15.97 -3.63
N ALA A 362 -1.14 16.35 -2.98
CA ALA A 362 -2.48 16.18 -3.56
C ALA A 362 -2.69 17.14 -4.73
N ASN A 363 -3.29 16.65 -5.81
CA ASN A 363 -3.68 17.45 -6.97
C ASN A 363 -5.17 17.79 -6.94
N ALA A 364 -5.67 18.53 -7.94
CA ALA A 364 -7.08 18.95 -7.96
C ALA A 364 -8.06 17.77 -8.04
N ARG A 365 -7.71 16.70 -8.75
CA ARG A 365 -8.51 15.47 -8.82
C ARG A 365 -8.61 14.76 -7.46
N ASP A 366 -7.54 14.83 -6.66
CA ASP A 366 -7.54 14.28 -5.30
C ASP A 366 -8.52 15.05 -4.41
N LEU A 367 -8.55 16.39 -4.52
CA LEU A 367 -9.49 17.21 -3.74
C LEU A 367 -10.95 16.94 -4.15
N VAL A 368 -11.22 16.81 -5.45
CA VAL A 368 -12.56 16.43 -5.94
C VAL A 368 -12.92 15.04 -5.40
N ALA A 369 -11.99 14.09 -5.41
CA ALA A 369 -12.23 12.74 -4.85
C ALA A 369 -12.54 12.78 -3.35
N VAL A 370 -11.89 13.67 -2.59
CA VAL A 370 -12.23 13.91 -1.17
C VAL A 370 -13.69 14.40 -1.06
N ALA A 371 -14.07 15.41 -1.86
CA ALA A 371 -15.44 15.95 -1.84
C ALA A 371 -16.48 14.87 -2.19
N ASP A 372 -16.22 14.06 -3.24
CA ASP A 372 -17.10 12.95 -3.66
C ASP A 372 -17.28 11.90 -2.56
N CYS A 373 -16.22 11.61 -1.80
CA CYS A 373 -16.32 10.71 -0.66
C CYS A 373 -17.16 11.33 0.47
N LEU A 374 -16.88 12.58 0.80
CA LEU A 374 -17.57 13.28 1.90
C LEU A 374 -19.06 13.47 1.61
N GLU A 375 -19.46 13.67 0.36
CA GLU A 375 -20.87 13.79 -0.06
C GLU A 375 -21.71 12.56 0.35
N ARG A 376 -21.07 11.39 0.41
CA ARG A 376 -21.76 10.13 0.76
C ARG A 376 -21.85 9.89 2.26
N MET A 377 -21.08 10.63 3.07
CA MET A 377 -20.97 10.38 4.52
C MET A 377 -22.27 10.57 5.29
N PRO A 378 -23.11 11.61 5.06
CA PRO A 378 -24.35 11.75 5.81
C PRO A 378 -25.31 10.55 5.61
N ARG A 379 -25.41 10.05 4.38
CA ARG A 379 -26.23 8.86 4.08
C ARG A 379 -25.68 7.60 4.75
N LEU A 380 -24.34 7.41 4.67
CA LEU A 380 -23.69 6.25 5.30
C LEU A 380 -23.85 6.32 6.83
N GLN A 381 -23.68 7.51 7.41
CA GLN A 381 -23.89 7.76 8.84
C GLN A 381 -25.31 7.35 9.28
N ALA A 382 -26.32 7.79 8.56
CA ALA A 382 -27.71 7.44 8.86
C ALA A 382 -27.92 5.92 8.82
N LEU A 383 -27.41 5.25 7.78
CA LEU A 383 -27.52 3.79 7.63
C LEU A 383 -26.81 3.03 8.75
N LEU A 384 -25.63 3.49 9.19
CA LEU A 384 -24.86 2.84 10.24
C LEU A 384 -25.45 3.09 11.64
N SER A 385 -26.17 4.20 11.83
CA SER A 385 -26.81 4.56 13.10
C SER A 385 -28.13 3.82 13.36
N GLU A 386 -28.65 3.08 12.39
CA GLU A 386 -29.88 2.29 12.59
C GLU A 386 -29.63 1.08 13.50
N GLY A 387 -30.60 0.75 14.38
CA GLY A 387 -30.53 -0.44 15.22
C GLY A 387 -29.69 -0.24 16.48
N SER A 388 -29.25 -1.33 17.10
CA SER A 388 -28.64 -1.31 18.44
C SER A 388 -27.20 -1.83 18.50
N ALA A 389 -26.55 -2.02 17.37
CA ALA A 389 -25.19 -2.55 17.34
C ALA A 389 -24.17 -1.40 17.60
N GLU A 390 -23.64 -1.36 18.81
CA GLU A 390 -22.75 -0.30 19.29
C GLU A 390 -21.57 -0.02 18.32
N LEU A 391 -20.90 -1.06 17.85
CA LEU A 391 -19.76 -0.89 16.92
C LEU A 391 -20.17 -0.22 15.59
N LEU A 392 -21.39 -0.43 15.10
CA LEU A 392 -21.89 0.28 13.91
C LEU A 392 -22.13 1.77 14.23
N HIS A 393 -22.59 2.09 15.44
CA HIS A 393 -22.75 3.47 15.90
C HIS A 393 -21.37 4.16 16.02
N GLU A 394 -20.37 3.46 16.56
CA GLU A 394 -19.00 3.97 16.62
C GLU A 394 -18.45 4.28 15.21
N CYS A 395 -18.74 3.40 14.25
CA CYS A 395 -18.37 3.63 12.84
C CYS A 395 -19.12 4.84 12.24
N ALA A 396 -20.35 5.10 12.69
CA ALA A 396 -21.17 6.22 12.19
C ALA A 396 -20.74 7.58 12.73
N GLU A 397 -20.19 7.59 13.95
CA GLU A 397 -19.88 8.82 14.69
C GLU A 397 -18.90 9.72 13.93
N GLY A 398 -19.28 10.98 13.69
CA GLY A 398 -18.43 11.97 13.06
C GLY A 398 -18.27 11.86 11.54
N LEU A 399 -18.94 10.91 10.87
CA LEU A 399 -18.80 10.77 9.41
C LEU A 399 -19.22 12.03 8.66
N GLY A 400 -20.27 12.75 9.13
CA GLY A 400 -20.78 13.97 8.51
C GLY A 400 -20.04 15.25 8.92
N GLU A 401 -19.04 15.18 9.76
CA GLU A 401 -18.35 16.35 10.35
C GLU A 401 -17.74 17.28 9.31
N LEU A 402 -17.29 16.76 8.19
CA LEU A 402 -16.61 17.51 7.13
C LEU A 402 -17.54 17.90 5.97
N GLU A 403 -18.88 17.90 6.17
CA GLU A 403 -19.82 18.38 5.15
C GLU A 403 -19.53 19.83 4.69
N PRO A 404 -19.18 20.78 5.60
CA PRO A 404 -18.78 22.13 5.14
C PRO A 404 -17.54 22.11 4.24
N LEU A 405 -16.56 21.26 4.53
CA LEU A 405 -15.35 21.13 3.69
C LEU A 405 -15.70 20.58 2.30
N MET A 406 -16.63 19.61 2.24
CA MET A 406 -17.13 19.06 0.97
C MET A 406 -17.72 20.19 0.10
N HIS A 407 -18.63 20.99 0.66
CA HIS A 407 -19.23 22.15 -0.05
C HIS A 407 -18.18 23.16 -0.49
N HIS A 408 -17.19 23.42 0.37
CA HIS A 408 -16.09 24.36 0.08
C HIS A 408 -15.28 23.93 -1.15
N ILE A 409 -14.97 22.65 -1.27
CA ILE A 409 -14.24 22.09 -2.43
C ILE A 409 -15.15 22.08 -3.67
N ALA A 410 -16.37 21.54 -3.54
CA ALA A 410 -17.30 21.33 -4.65
C ALA A 410 -17.76 22.64 -5.32
N THR A 411 -17.83 23.75 -4.57
CA THR A 411 -18.21 25.06 -5.11
C THR A 411 -17.05 25.80 -5.77
N ARG A 412 -15.81 25.33 -5.55
CA ARG A 412 -14.62 26.00 -6.10
C ARG A 412 -14.03 25.30 -7.31
N LEU A 413 -13.84 23.98 -7.23
CA LEU A 413 -13.19 23.22 -8.29
C LEU A 413 -14.20 22.76 -9.35
N VAL A 414 -13.75 22.65 -10.58
CA VAL A 414 -14.55 21.99 -11.66
C VAL A 414 -14.66 20.49 -11.34
N ALA A 415 -15.72 19.84 -11.82
CA ALA A 415 -15.97 18.42 -11.55
C ALA A 415 -14.87 17.49 -12.11
N GLU A 416 -14.31 17.85 -13.26
CA GLU A 416 -13.22 17.08 -13.91
C GLU A 416 -12.00 17.97 -14.15
N PRO A 417 -11.19 18.24 -13.11
CA PRO A 417 -10.03 19.11 -13.29
C PRO A 417 -8.95 18.42 -14.12
N PRO A 418 -8.13 19.19 -14.85
CA PRO A 418 -7.00 18.65 -15.59
C PRO A 418 -6.01 17.90 -14.66
N ALA A 419 -5.16 17.10 -15.28
CA ALA A 419 -4.21 16.25 -14.53
C ALA A 419 -3.14 17.06 -13.80
N THR A 420 -2.73 18.18 -14.37
CA THR A 420 -1.67 19.02 -13.79
C THR A 420 -2.17 20.44 -13.51
N ILE A 421 -1.63 21.05 -12.47
CA ILE A 421 -1.91 22.44 -12.10
C ILE A 421 -1.50 23.40 -13.24
N ARG A 422 -0.45 23.04 -13.98
CA ARG A 422 0.10 23.85 -15.07
C ARG A 422 -0.85 24.00 -16.26
N ASP A 423 -1.78 23.08 -16.41
CA ASP A 423 -2.75 23.13 -17.54
C ASP A 423 -3.76 24.27 -17.37
N GLY A 424 -4.01 24.69 -16.13
CA GLY A 424 -5.04 25.68 -15.78
C GLY A 424 -6.45 25.09 -15.89
N GLY A 425 -7.48 25.89 -15.66
CA GLY A 425 -8.87 25.44 -15.74
C GLY A 425 -9.33 24.62 -14.53
N LEU A 426 -8.74 24.86 -13.36
CA LEU A 426 -9.03 24.14 -12.12
C LEU A 426 -10.32 24.63 -11.44
N PHE A 427 -10.59 25.94 -11.50
CA PHE A 427 -11.64 26.60 -10.72
C PHE A 427 -12.88 26.91 -11.56
N GLN A 428 -14.03 26.88 -10.91
CA GLN A 428 -15.31 27.29 -11.51
C GLN A 428 -15.33 28.82 -11.71
N THR A 429 -16.15 29.29 -12.64
CA THR A 429 -16.41 30.71 -12.83
C THR A 429 -17.15 31.27 -11.58
N GLY A 430 -16.78 32.45 -11.16
CA GLY A 430 -17.36 33.10 -9.98
C GLY A 430 -16.59 32.87 -8.68
N VAL A 431 -15.55 32.04 -8.70
CA VAL A 431 -14.71 31.76 -7.50
C VAL A 431 -13.79 32.94 -7.20
N ASN A 432 -13.24 33.59 -8.23
CA ASN A 432 -12.31 34.72 -8.08
C ASN A 432 -12.49 35.67 -9.26
N GLU A 433 -12.86 36.92 -8.96
CA GLU A 433 -13.17 37.97 -9.96
C GLU A 433 -11.97 38.26 -10.86
N GLN A 434 -10.76 38.32 -10.28
CA GLN A 434 -9.54 38.58 -11.04
C GLN A 434 -9.22 37.43 -12.03
N LEU A 435 -9.45 36.20 -11.62
CA LEU A 435 -9.27 35.04 -12.49
C LEU A 435 -10.26 35.06 -13.65
N ASP A 436 -11.51 35.40 -13.36
CA ASP A 436 -12.55 35.47 -14.39
C ASP A 436 -12.25 36.58 -15.43
N ASP A 437 -11.76 37.75 -14.97
CA ASP A 437 -11.33 38.83 -15.84
C ASP A 437 -10.16 38.41 -16.75
N LEU A 438 -9.16 37.70 -16.20
CA LEU A 438 -8.03 37.18 -16.97
C LEU A 438 -8.48 36.16 -18.02
N ARG A 439 -9.38 35.25 -17.64
CA ARG A 439 -9.95 34.23 -18.55
C ARG A 439 -10.78 34.90 -19.67
N GLN A 440 -11.55 35.93 -19.33
CA GLN A 440 -12.33 36.68 -20.31
C GLN A 440 -11.41 37.34 -21.34
N LYS A 441 -10.36 38.01 -20.90
CA LYS A 441 -9.36 38.66 -21.77
C LYS A 441 -8.69 37.63 -22.71
N ALA A 442 -8.33 36.47 -22.20
CA ALA A 442 -7.74 35.37 -23.01
C ALA A 442 -8.74 34.86 -24.05
N ALA A 443 -10.03 34.72 -23.67
CA ALA A 443 -11.10 34.29 -24.56
C ALA A 443 -11.37 35.31 -25.67
N GLU A 444 -11.48 36.61 -25.30
CA GLU A 444 -11.67 37.70 -26.25
C GLU A 444 -10.54 37.72 -27.30
N GLY A 445 -9.30 37.54 -26.84
CA GLY A 445 -8.15 37.43 -27.72
C GLY A 445 -8.20 36.23 -28.65
N THR A 446 -8.69 35.07 -28.16
CA THR A 446 -8.85 33.87 -28.97
C THR A 446 -9.93 34.07 -30.05
N ASP A 447 -11.04 34.72 -29.72
CA ASP A 447 -12.10 35.05 -30.69
C ASP A 447 -11.61 36.08 -31.73
N TRP A 448 -10.81 37.04 -31.29
CA TRP A 448 -10.14 37.96 -32.18
C TRP A 448 -9.24 37.21 -33.18
N LEU A 449 -8.44 36.24 -32.72
CA LEU A 449 -7.58 35.42 -33.61
C LEU A 449 -8.38 34.70 -34.66
N ARG A 450 -9.54 34.12 -34.30
CA ARG A 450 -10.44 33.45 -35.26
C ARG A 450 -10.98 34.43 -36.28
N GLY A 451 -11.42 35.62 -35.84
CA GLY A 451 -11.87 36.69 -36.69
C GLY A 451 -10.76 37.21 -37.62
N PHE A 452 -9.55 37.34 -37.08
CA PHE A 452 -8.37 37.76 -37.86
C PHE A 452 -8.05 36.72 -38.94
N GLU A 453 -8.04 35.42 -38.62
CA GLU A 453 -7.81 34.37 -39.61
C GLU A 453 -8.83 34.40 -40.73
N ALA A 454 -10.11 34.54 -40.39
CA ALA A 454 -11.19 34.62 -41.38
C ALA A 454 -11.06 35.88 -42.27
N ARG A 455 -10.81 37.01 -41.66
CA ARG A 455 -10.63 38.33 -42.36
C ARG A 455 -9.43 38.25 -43.33
N GLU A 456 -8.29 37.69 -42.88
CA GLU A 456 -7.09 37.61 -43.71
C GLU A 456 -7.22 36.58 -44.83
N ARG A 457 -7.98 35.48 -44.61
CA ARG A 457 -8.33 34.54 -45.71
C ARG A 457 -9.12 35.19 -46.83
N GLU A 458 -10.11 36.00 -46.46
CA GLU A 458 -10.95 36.73 -47.40
C GLU A 458 -10.18 37.86 -48.11
N ARG A 459 -9.44 38.65 -47.34
CA ARG A 459 -8.67 39.80 -47.87
C ARG A 459 -7.62 39.38 -48.90
N LEU A 460 -6.93 38.27 -48.64
CA LEU A 460 -5.84 37.79 -49.51
C LEU A 460 -6.29 36.73 -50.53
N ASP A 461 -7.56 36.34 -50.48
CA ASP A 461 -8.07 35.24 -51.30
C ASP A 461 -7.20 33.99 -51.19
N ILE A 462 -6.85 33.58 -49.95
CA ILE A 462 -6.03 32.40 -49.63
C ILE A 462 -6.81 31.48 -48.69
N PRO A 463 -7.62 30.54 -49.22
CA PRO A 463 -8.44 29.63 -48.40
C PRO A 463 -7.60 28.75 -47.45
N SER A 464 -6.36 28.46 -47.79
CA SER A 464 -5.44 27.60 -47.00
C SER A 464 -4.69 28.34 -45.88
N LEU A 465 -4.87 29.66 -45.76
CA LEU A 465 -4.25 30.46 -44.71
C LEU A 465 -4.72 29.99 -43.32
N LYS A 466 -3.80 29.78 -42.41
CA LYS A 466 -4.10 29.38 -41.04
C LYS A 466 -3.23 30.18 -40.06
N VAL A 467 -3.83 30.61 -38.95
CA VAL A 467 -3.10 31.12 -37.81
C VAL A 467 -2.82 29.94 -36.88
N LYS A 468 -1.56 29.73 -36.58
CA LYS A 468 -1.08 28.64 -35.68
C LYS A 468 -0.18 29.18 -34.61
N GLN A 469 0.02 28.36 -33.55
CA GLN A 469 0.90 28.69 -32.44
C GLN A 469 2.01 27.63 -32.31
N ASN A 470 3.22 28.05 -31.94
CA ASN A 470 4.24 27.15 -31.41
C ASN A 470 5.07 27.86 -30.32
N ARG A 471 5.80 27.08 -29.55
CA ARG A 471 6.60 27.59 -28.41
C ARG A 471 7.70 28.57 -28.85
N GLN A 472 8.25 28.43 -30.05
CA GLN A 472 9.41 29.20 -30.51
C GLN A 472 9.04 30.60 -31.03
N PHE A 473 7.91 30.73 -31.75
CA PHE A 473 7.52 31.96 -32.47
C PHE A 473 6.21 32.59 -31.96
N GLY A 474 5.52 31.94 -31.05
CA GLY A 474 4.17 32.35 -30.64
C GLY A 474 3.16 32.08 -31.74
N PHE A 475 2.24 33.03 -31.96
CA PHE A 475 1.26 32.97 -33.04
C PHE A 475 1.90 33.39 -34.37
N PHE A 476 1.59 32.67 -35.46
CA PHE A 476 2.07 32.96 -36.80
C PHE A 476 1.04 32.59 -37.84
N ILE A 477 1.06 33.30 -38.97
CA ILE A 477 0.25 33.03 -40.15
C ILE A 477 1.03 32.04 -41.00
N GLN A 478 0.45 30.91 -41.31
CA GLN A 478 1.05 29.90 -42.19
C GLN A 478 0.39 29.97 -43.56
N ILE A 479 1.19 30.19 -44.61
CA ILE A 479 0.75 30.27 -46.01
C ILE A 479 1.53 29.20 -46.79
N THR A 480 0.83 28.42 -47.62
CA THR A 480 1.42 27.40 -48.49
C THR A 480 2.18 28.06 -49.66
N THR A 481 3.23 27.37 -50.13
CA THR A 481 4.09 27.86 -51.23
C THR A 481 3.33 28.24 -52.50
N LEU A 482 2.14 27.71 -52.71
CA LEU A 482 1.25 28.01 -53.85
C LEU A 482 0.71 29.46 -53.87
N HIS A 483 0.73 30.16 -52.75
CA HIS A 483 0.12 31.49 -52.60
C HIS A 483 1.11 32.56 -52.09
N LEU A 484 2.41 32.33 -52.27
CA LEU A 484 3.44 33.30 -51.78
C LEU A 484 3.39 34.62 -52.58
N ASP A 485 2.93 34.58 -53.79
CA ASP A 485 2.73 35.77 -54.64
C ASP A 485 1.62 36.71 -54.12
N LYS A 486 0.72 36.21 -53.25
CA LYS A 486 -0.36 36.99 -52.65
C LYS A 486 0.00 37.59 -51.26
N VAL A 487 1.23 37.30 -50.77
CA VAL A 487 1.64 37.78 -49.43
C VAL A 487 1.96 39.27 -49.43
N PRO A 488 1.28 40.08 -48.62
CA PRO A 488 1.52 41.54 -48.56
C PRO A 488 2.89 41.86 -47.98
N GLU A 489 3.42 43.07 -48.31
CA GLU A 489 4.69 43.58 -47.81
C GLU A 489 4.71 43.78 -46.28
N GLU A 490 3.54 44.03 -45.67
CA GLU A 490 3.43 44.17 -44.22
C GLU A 490 3.62 42.88 -43.42
N TYR A 491 3.60 41.72 -44.11
CA TYR A 491 3.83 40.42 -43.48
C TYR A 491 5.33 40.20 -43.28
N ARG A 492 5.77 40.11 -42.03
CA ARG A 492 7.17 39.83 -41.70
C ARG A 492 7.42 38.34 -41.63
N ARG A 493 8.24 37.81 -42.57
CA ARG A 493 8.58 36.39 -42.62
C ARG A 493 9.41 36.00 -41.36
N ARG A 494 9.00 34.88 -40.73
CA ARG A 494 9.64 34.29 -39.56
C ARG A 494 10.42 33.01 -39.89
N GLN A 495 9.85 32.16 -40.77
CA GLN A 495 10.44 30.86 -41.09
C GLN A 495 9.96 30.38 -42.46
N THR A 496 10.85 29.75 -43.21
CA THR A 496 10.56 29.03 -44.46
C THR A 496 10.57 27.52 -44.16
N LEU A 497 9.51 26.81 -44.61
CA LEU A 497 9.36 25.36 -44.54
C LEU A 497 9.32 24.82 -45.95
N THR A 498 9.43 23.50 -46.12
CA THR A 498 9.41 22.84 -47.44
C THR A 498 8.17 23.18 -48.24
N ASN A 499 6.99 23.23 -47.61
CA ASN A 499 5.70 23.41 -48.32
C ASN A 499 4.92 24.66 -47.84
N ALA A 500 5.49 25.53 -47.00
CA ALA A 500 4.80 26.71 -46.47
C ALA A 500 5.80 27.72 -45.93
N GLU A 501 5.36 28.96 -45.80
CA GLU A 501 6.13 29.97 -45.03
C GLU A 501 5.28 30.49 -43.86
N ARG A 502 5.97 30.95 -42.84
CA ARG A 502 5.39 31.47 -41.60
C ARG A 502 5.65 32.96 -41.49
N TYR A 503 4.60 33.69 -41.18
CA TYR A 503 4.61 35.14 -41.13
C TYR A 503 4.03 35.68 -39.83
N THR A 504 4.33 36.93 -39.49
CA THR A 504 3.71 37.66 -38.40
C THR A 504 3.38 39.07 -38.89
N THR A 505 2.40 39.70 -38.23
CA THR A 505 2.05 41.13 -38.43
C THR A 505 2.17 41.87 -37.13
N ASP A 506 2.26 43.19 -37.14
CA ASP A 506 2.33 43.96 -35.91
C ASP A 506 1.02 43.87 -35.10
N GLU A 507 -0.13 43.78 -35.77
CA GLU A 507 -1.44 43.54 -35.17
C GLU A 507 -1.48 42.19 -34.44
N LEU A 508 -1.01 41.12 -35.09
CA LEU A 508 -0.94 39.77 -34.50
C LEU A 508 -0.02 39.72 -33.27
N LYS A 509 1.08 40.48 -33.28
CA LYS A 509 2.00 40.55 -32.13
C LYS A 509 1.37 41.21 -30.90
N VAL A 510 0.64 42.33 -31.10
CA VAL A 510 -0.04 43.03 -30.00
C VAL A 510 -1.03 42.10 -29.32
N TRP A 511 -1.88 41.44 -30.09
CA TRP A 511 -2.87 40.50 -29.53
C TRP A 511 -2.22 39.24 -28.95
N GLN A 512 -1.15 38.77 -29.55
CA GLN A 512 -0.36 37.67 -28.97
C GLN A 512 0.12 38.01 -27.57
N GLU A 513 0.67 39.19 -27.37
CA GLU A 513 1.17 39.63 -26.05
C GLU A 513 0.03 39.70 -25.03
N VAL A 514 -1.14 40.19 -25.43
CA VAL A 514 -2.33 40.27 -24.57
C VAL A 514 -2.79 38.83 -24.19
N ILE A 515 -2.94 37.95 -25.16
CA ILE A 515 -3.44 36.56 -24.95
C ILE A 515 -2.48 35.77 -24.04
N LEU A 516 -1.21 35.72 -24.41
CA LEU A 516 -0.22 34.94 -23.67
C LEU A 516 -0.03 35.45 -22.24
N THR A 517 0.03 36.78 -22.07
CA THR A 517 0.16 37.40 -20.73
C THR A 517 -1.08 37.10 -19.88
N ALA A 518 -2.28 37.17 -20.43
CA ALA A 518 -3.52 36.88 -19.69
C ALA A 518 -3.61 35.39 -19.30
N ASP A 519 -3.29 34.48 -20.23
CA ASP A 519 -3.28 33.05 -19.97
C ASP A 519 -2.24 32.65 -18.91
N ASP A 520 -1.01 33.14 -19.04
CA ASP A 520 0.07 32.84 -18.08
C ASP A 520 -0.29 33.38 -16.68
N ARG A 521 -0.86 34.60 -16.59
CA ARG A 521 -1.29 35.19 -15.31
C ARG A 521 -2.46 34.40 -14.71
N ALA A 522 -3.41 33.96 -15.54
CA ALA A 522 -4.54 33.13 -15.10
C ALA A 522 -4.04 31.83 -14.48
N LYS A 523 -3.12 31.14 -15.16
CA LYS A 523 -2.52 29.88 -14.67
C LYS A 523 -1.72 30.08 -13.39
N ALA A 524 -0.95 31.17 -13.30
CA ALA A 524 -0.18 31.51 -12.09
C ALA A 524 -1.12 31.76 -10.90
N LEU A 525 -2.20 32.52 -11.11
CA LEU A 525 -3.20 32.80 -10.08
C LEU A 525 -3.95 31.53 -9.67
N GLU A 526 -4.32 30.67 -10.63
CA GLU A 526 -4.93 29.37 -10.34
C GLU A 526 -4.02 28.49 -9.49
N ALA A 527 -2.72 28.47 -9.78
CA ALA A 527 -1.75 27.71 -9.00
C ALA A 527 -1.64 28.24 -7.55
N GLU A 528 -1.74 29.56 -7.36
CA GLU A 528 -1.74 30.19 -6.04
C GLU A 528 -3.01 29.84 -5.26
N LEU A 529 -4.18 30.04 -5.87
CA LEU A 529 -5.49 29.70 -5.28
C LEU A 529 -5.57 28.20 -4.94
N PHE A 530 -5.02 27.36 -5.79
CA PHE A 530 -5.01 25.92 -5.55
C PHE A 530 -4.11 25.56 -4.35
N ARG A 531 -2.93 26.18 -4.21
CA ARG A 531 -2.06 25.94 -3.05
C ARG A 531 -2.76 26.33 -1.74
N GLU A 532 -3.50 27.45 -1.75
CA GLU A 532 -4.28 27.89 -0.59
C GLU A 532 -5.37 26.87 -0.25
N LEU A 533 -6.18 26.48 -1.23
CA LEU A 533 -7.25 25.47 -1.04
C LEU A 533 -6.68 24.15 -0.54
N ARG A 534 -5.59 23.66 -1.15
CA ARG A 534 -4.93 22.41 -0.75
C ARG A 534 -4.46 22.49 0.70
N SER A 535 -3.84 23.59 1.11
CA SER A 535 -3.37 23.81 2.49
C SER A 535 -4.54 23.81 3.49
N GLU A 536 -5.65 24.44 3.11
CA GLU A 536 -6.87 24.43 3.93
C GLU A 536 -7.44 23.01 4.10
N VAL A 537 -7.56 22.25 3.00
CA VAL A 537 -8.04 20.87 3.04
C VAL A 537 -7.07 19.98 3.83
N ALA A 538 -5.76 20.21 3.68
CA ALA A 538 -4.71 19.46 4.40
C ALA A 538 -4.82 19.62 5.92
N SER A 539 -5.30 20.77 6.42
CA SER A 539 -5.52 20.96 7.87
C SER A 539 -6.53 19.98 8.46
N HIS A 540 -7.41 19.39 7.63
CA HIS A 540 -8.39 18.39 8.02
C HIS A 540 -7.92 16.94 7.77
N SER A 541 -6.66 16.73 7.40
CA SER A 541 -6.15 15.41 7.00
C SER A 541 -6.26 14.34 8.11
N ASN A 542 -6.14 14.72 9.38
CA ASN A 542 -6.32 13.78 10.50
C ASN A 542 -7.77 13.30 10.59
N THR A 543 -8.73 14.22 10.51
CA THR A 543 -10.17 13.89 10.51
C THR A 543 -10.53 13.02 9.29
N LEU A 544 -10.02 13.35 8.10
CA LEU A 544 -10.21 12.55 6.89
C LEU A 544 -9.70 11.11 7.08
N SER A 545 -8.53 10.96 7.70
CA SER A 545 -7.96 9.63 8.01
C SER A 545 -8.84 8.84 8.99
N GLN A 546 -9.35 9.51 10.04
CA GLN A 546 -10.26 8.88 11.02
C GLN A 546 -11.56 8.42 10.35
N ILE A 547 -12.15 9.27 9.49
CA ILE A 547 -13.34 8.91 8.70
C ILE A 547 -13.02 7.68 7.84
N GLY A 548 -11.87 7.68 7.15
CA GLY A 548 -11.41 6.55 6.33
C GLY A 548 -11.36 5.23 7.09
N ARG A 549 -10.85 5.24 8.33
CA ARG A 549 -10.79 4.04 9.20
C ARG A 549 -12.18 3.56 9.63
N LYS A 550 -13.07 4.47 9.98
CA LYS A 550 -14.46 4.12 10.33
C LYS A 550 -15.19 3.49 9.13
N VAL A 551 -14.98 4.07 7.94
CA VAL A 551 -15.51 3.53 6.68
C VAL A 551 -14.92 2.14 6.40
N ALA A 552 -13.61 1.95 6.59
CA ALA A 552 -12.94 0.65 6.40
C ALA A 552 -13.54 -0.43 7.33
N SER A 553 -13.73 -0.10 8.61
CA SER A 553 -14.35 -1.01 9.59
C SER A 553 -15.79 -1.36 9.20
N ALA A 554 -16.59 -0.37 8.80
CA ALA A 554 -17.96 -0.57 8.33
C ALA A 554 -18.00 -1.48 7.08
N ASP A 555 -17.03 -1.30 6.16
CA ASP A 555 -16.93 -2.12 4.93
C ASP A 555 -16.60 -3.59 5.26
N VAL A 556 -15.68 -3.84 6.20
CA VAL A 556 -15.34 -5.21 6.63
C VAL A 556 -16.55 -5.88 7.29
N LEU A 557 -17.25 -5.17 8.19
CA LEU A 557 -18.45 -5.70 8.85
C LEU A 557 -19.55 -6.01 7.82
N ALA A 558 -19.73 -5.13 6.83
CA ALA A 558 -20.68 -5.35 5.73
C ALA A 558 -20.24 -6.52 4.83
N SER A 559 -18.94 -6.66 4.59
CA SER A 559 -18.35 -7.78 3.82
C SER A 559 -18.64 -9.11 4.54
N PHE A 560 -18.35 -9.21 5.84
CA PHE A 560 -18.62 -10.40 6.65
C PHE A 560 -20.12 -10.74 6.64
N ALA A 561 -20.99 -9.74 6.80
CA ALA A 561 -22.45 -9.94 6.80
C ALA A 561 -22.96 -10.43 5.43
N HIS A 562 -22.43 -9.84 4.35
CA HIS A 562 -22.79 -10.21 2.98
C HIS A 562 -22.39 -11.66 2.70
N HIS A 563 -21.13 -12.01 3.03
CA HIS A 563 -20.58 -13.35 2.84
C HIS A 563 -21.37 -14.39 3.66
N ALA A 564 -21.65 -14.08 4.93
CA ALA A 564 -22.42 -14.93 5.83
C ALA A 564 -23.81 -15.24 5.28
N ARG A 565 -24.49 -14.24 4.71
CA ARG A 565 -25.81 -14.43 4.08
C ARG A 565 -25.74 -15.31 2.83
N GLN A 566 -24.76 -15.01 1.95
CA GLN A 566 -24.64 -15.76 0.69
C GLN A 566 -24.31 -17.23 0.91
N ARG A 567 -23.49 -17.54 1.92
CA ARG A 567 -22.99 -18.90 2.17
C ARG A 567 -23.61 -19.57 3.39
N SER A 568 -24.63 -18.97 3.98
CA SER A 568 -25.32 -19.51 5.18
C SER A 568 -24.32 -19.83 6.31
N TRP A 569 -23.47 -18.84 6.62
CA TRP A 569 -22.56 -18.94 7.77
C TRP A 569 -23.29 -18.52 9.05
N ASN A 570 -22.96 -19.16 10.14
CA ASN A 570 -23.61 -18.96 11.44
C ASN A 570 -22.68 -18.27 12.44
N ARG A 571 -23.29 -17.56 13.39
CA ARG A 571 -22.57 -16.88 14.46
C ARG A 571 -21.93 -17.91 15.40
N PRO A 572 -20.58 -17.90 15.59
CA PRO A 572 -19.96 -18.77 16.57
C PRO A 572 -20.12 -18.22 18.00
N ASP A 573 -20.22 -19.11 18.97
CA ASP A 573 -20.26 -18.82 20.41
C ASP A 573 -18.82 -18.93 20.96
N LEU A 574 -18.26 -17.81 21.37
CA LEU A 574 -16.88 -17.79 21.90
C LEU A 574 -16.86 -17.90 23.41
N ARG A 575 -15.93 -18.68 23.93
CA ARG A 575 -15.81 -19.01 25.34
C ARG A 575 -14.39 -18.74 25.87
N MET A 576 -14.29 -18.49 27.17
CA MET A 576 -12.98 -18.31 27.83
C MET A 576 -12.32 -19.63 28.25
N ASP A 577 -13.09 -20.73 28.19
CA ASP A 577 -12.54 -22.07 28.51
C ASP A 577 -11.81 -22.69 27.29
N SER A 578 -11.26 -23.88 27.46
CA SER A 578 -10.51 -24.59 26.41
C SER A 578 -11.40 -25.52 25.57
N SER A 579 -12.74 -25.42 25.67
CA SER A 579 -13.64 -26.26 24.89
C SER A 579 -13.71 -25.81 23.43
N MET A 580 -13.99 -26.76 22.55
CA MET A 580 -14.30 -26.47 21.14
C MET A 580 -15.28 -27.53 20.64
N GLU A 581 -16.40 -27.08 20.07
CA GLU A 581 -17.39 -27.94 19.46
C GLU A 581 -17.87 -27.30 18.16
N ILE A 582 -17.55 -27.93 17.05
CA ILE A 582 -17.99 -27.51 15.72
C ILE A 582 -18.83 -28.64 15.14
N ILE A 583 -20.02 -28.33 14.68
CA ILE A 583 -20.96 -29.27 14.05
C ILE A 583 -21.20 -28.79 12.62
N GLY A 584 -21.08 -29.70 11.66
CA GLY A 584 -21.31 -29.39 10.26
C GLY A 584 -20.33 -28.33 9.70
N GLY A 585 -19.09 -28.34 10.18
CA GLY A 585 -18.06 -27.40 9.72
C GLY A 585 -17.65 -27.64 8.26
N ARG A 586 -17.49 -26.58 7.49
CA ARG A 586 -17.05 -26.62 6.09
C ARG A 586 -15.77 -25.79 5.92
N HIS A 587 -14.98 -26.11 4.92
CA HIS A 587 -13.75 -25.36 4.64
C HIS A 587 -14.10 -24.05 3.90
N PRO A 588 -13.78 -22.87 4.44
CA PRO A 588 -14.29 -21.58 3.92
C PRO A 588 -13.88 -21.29 2.46
N VAL A 589 -12.76 -21.85 2.00
CA VAL A 589 -12.31 -21.67 0.61
C VAL A 589 -12.95 -22.75 -0.29
N LEU A 590 -12.87 -24.03 0.10
CA LEU A 590 -13.27 -25.17 -0.74
C LEU A 590 -14.79 -25.38 -0.82
N GLU A 591 -15.56 -24.84 0.12
CA GLU A 591 -17.04 -25.00 0.10
C GLU A 591 -17.69 -24.35 -1.14
N ALA A 592 -17.02 -23.43 -1.81
CA ALA A 592 -17.51 -22.78 -3.02
C ALA A 592 -17.82 -23.77 -4.15
N ASP A 593 -17.10 -24.89 -4.21
CA ASP A 593 -17.24 -25.91 -5.25
C ASP A 593 -18.50 -26.79 -5.07
N GLY A 594 -19.25 -26.60 -3.98
CA GLY A 594 -20.53 -27.26 -3.73
C GLY A 594 -20.44 -28.78 -3.40
N ARG A 595 -19.25 -29.33 -3.33
CA ARG A 595 -19.01 -30.77 -3.08
C ARG A 595 -18.38 -31.07 -1.73
N PHE A 596 -18.23 -30.07 -0.87
CA PHE A 596 -17.54 -30.23 0.42
C PHE A 596 -18.44 -30.98 1.41
N VAL A 597 -17.90 -32.07 2.00
CA VAL A 597 -18.60 -32.87 3.03
C VAL A 597 -18.37 -32.20 4.39
N PRO A 598 -19.44 -31.73 5.07
CA PRO A 598 -19.30 -31.11 6.39
C PRO A 598 -18.73 -32.06 7.44
N ASN A 599 -17.90 -31.51 8.34
CA ASN A 599 -17.22 -32.30 9.39
C ASN A 599 -17.45 -31.64 10.76
N GLY A 600 -17.35 -32.45 11.82
CA GLY A 600 -17.43 -31.96 13.18
C GLY A 600 -16.12 -32.16 13.95
N ILE A 601 -15.91 -31.38 15.00
CA ILE A 601 -14.80 -31.58 15.92
C ILE A 601 -15.26 -31.24 17.35
N ARG A 602 -14.72 -31.98 18.33
CA ARG A 602 -15.03 -31.71 19.73
C ARG A 602 -13.80 -31.87 20.62
N PHE A 603 -13.48 -30.81 21.35
CA PHE A 603 -12.51 -30.79 22.45
C PHE A 603 -13.20 -30.37 23.74
N ASP A 604 -12.81 -30.96 24.83
CA ASP A 604 -13.25 -30.62 26.20
C ASP A 604 -12.09 -30.84 27.18
N ASN A 605 -12.35 -30.67 28.47
CA ASN A 605 -11.30 -30.80 29.48
C ASN A 605 -10.66 -32.19 29.56
N LYS A 606 -11.35 -33.24 29.09
CA LYS A 606 -10.86 -34.62 29.07
C LYS A 606 -10.30 -35.05 27.72
N ARG A 607 -10.78 -34.43 26.66
CA ARG A 607 -10.48 -34.78 25.27
C ARG A 607 -9.82 -33.59 24.57
N ARG A 608 -8.51 -33.49 24.73
CA ARG A 608 -7.74 -32.36 24.14
C ARG A 608 -6.88 -32.79 22.94
N PHE A 609 -6.84 -34.06 22.65
CA PHE A 609 -6.04 -34.64 21.55
C PHE A 609 -6.93 -35.52 20.67
N LEU A 610 -6.91 -35.23 19.36
CA LEU A 610 -7.65 -35.99 18.35
C LEU A 610 -6.65 -36.58 17.36
N LEU A 611 -6.63 -37.89 17.26
CA LEU A 611 -5.84 -38.64 16.29
C LEU A 611 -6.72 -39.00 15.08
N LEU A 612 -6.39 -38.42 13.92
CA LEU A 612 -7.10 -38.69 12.66
C LEU A 612 -6.46 -39.88 11.94
N THR A 613 -7.29 -40.82 11.53
CA THR A 613 -6.86 -41.99 10.73
C THR A 613 -7.59 -42.00 9.40
N GLY A 614 -6.94 -42.53 8.39
CA GLY A 614 -7.53 -42.65 7.06
C GLY A 614 -6.48 -42.68 5.96
N PRO A 615 -6.89 -42.96 4.74
CA PRO A 615 -5.96 -43.05 3.61
C PRO A 615 -5.38 -41.68 3.26
N ASN A 616 -4.22 -41.65 2.62
CA ASN A 616 -3.70 -40.46 2.02
C ASN A 616 -4.69 -39.97 0.95
N MET A 617 -4.83 -38.66 0.78
CA MET A 617 -5.83 -38.03 -0.08
C MET A 617 -7.29 -38.17 0.43
N GLY A 618 -7.49 -38.69 1.64
CA GLY A 618 -8.82 -38.82 2.29
C GLY A 618 -9.32 -37.50 2.94
N GLY A 619 -8.64 -36.37 2.71
CA GLY A 619 -9.06 -35.08 3.23
C GLY A 619 -8.56 -34.75 4.64
N LYS A 620 -7.62 -35.48 5.21
CA LYS A 620 -7.09 -35.27 6.56
C LYS A 620 -6.48 -33.84 6.72
N SER A 621 -5.61 -33.47 5.81
CA SER A 621 -4.96 -32.14 5.83
C SER A 621 -5.99 -31.01 5.65
N THR A 622 -7.01 -31.22 4.82
CA THR A 622 -8.13 -30.29 4.63
C THR A 622 -8.93 -30.12 5.94
N TYR A 623 -9.19 -31.20 6.65
CA TYR A 623 -9.87 -31.18 7.95
C TYR A 623 -9.04 -30.42 9.00
N LEU A 624 -7.72 -30.63 9.04
CA LEU A 624 -6.80 -29.89 9.90
C LEU A 624 -6.91 -28.39 9.64
N ARG A 625 -6.74 -27.99 8.36
CA ARG A 625 -6.82 -26.58 7.94
C ARG A 625 -8.18 -25.98 8.26
N GLN A 626 -9.28 -26.67 7.95
CA GLN A 626 -10.65 -26.22 8.27
C GLN A 626 -10.77 -25.80 9.73
N THR A 627 -10.28 -26.62 10.66
CA THR A 627 -10.40 -26.35 12.11
C THR A 627 -9.70 -25.02 12.49
N ALA A 628 -8.51 -24.78 11.95
CA ALA A 628 -7.78 -23.52 12.19
C ALA A 628 -8.47 -22.33 11.54
N LEU A 629 -8.91 -22.47 10.27
CA LEU A 629 -9.54 -21.38 9.52
C LEU A 629 -10.86 -20.94 10.18
N LEU A 630 -11.67 -21.87 10.68
CA LEU A 630 -12.88 -21.53 11.42
C LEU A 630 -12.56 -20.77 12.72
N THR A 631 -11.47 -21.18 13.40
CA THR A 631 -11.01 -20.50 14.63
C THR A 631 -10.56 -19.07 14.34
N ILE A 632 -9.76 -18.88 13.28
CA ILE A 632 -9.28 -17.56 12.85
C ILE A 632 -10.45 -16.64 12.48
N LEU A 633 -11.40 -17.14 11.67
CA LEU A 633 -12.60 -16.38 11.28
C LEU A 633 -13.42 -15.97 12.50
N ALA A 634 -13.65 -16.91 13.42
CA ALA A 634 -14.41 -16.65 14.64
C ALA A 634 -13.77 -15.53 15.49
N GLN A 635 -12.45 -15.59 15.65
CA GLN A 635 -11.69 -14.59 16.43
C GLN A 635 -11.46 -13.28 15.68
N ALA A 636 -11.58 -13.27 14.34
CA ALA A 636 -11.61 -12.02 13.55
C ALA A 636 -12.94 -11.29 13.71
N GLY A 637 -13.98 -11.96 14.26
CA GLY A 637 -15.31 -11.41 14.46
C GLY A 637 -16.31 -11.76 13.35
N SER A 638 -15.92 -12.63 12.44
CA SER A 638 -16.79 -13.14 11.37
C SER A 638 -17.74 -14.24 11.87
N PHE A 639 -18.79 -14.49 11.11
CA PHE A 639 -19.53 -15.75 11.17
C PHE A 639 -18.68 -16.84 10.50
N VAL A 640 -19.04 -18.12 10.72
CA VAL A 640 -18.25 -19.26 10.27
C VAL A 640 -19.10 -20.28 9.48
N PRO A 641 -18.51 -20.99 8.51
CA PRO A 641 -19.19 -22.03 7.75
C PRO A 641 -19.40 -23.30 8.60
N ALA A 642 -20.37 -23.26 9.49
CA ALA A 642 -20.72 -24.39 10.36
C ALA A 642 -22.22 -24.29 10.73
N GLU A 643 -22.85 -25.43 10.98
CA GLU A 643 -24.23 -25.45 11.53
C GLU A 643 -24.24 -24.84 12.93
N LYS A 644 -23.23 -25.21 13.72
CA LYS A 644 -23.03 -24.68 15.07
C LYS A 644 -21.54 -24.69 15.38
N ALA A 645 -21.05 -23.61 15.99
CA ALA A 645 -19.68 -23.52 16.45
C ALA A 645 -19.63 -22.91 17.86
N ARG A 646 -18.99 -23.61 18.78
CA ARG A 646 -18.64 -23.09 20.10
C ARG A 646 -17.14 -23.25 20.21
N ILE A 647 -16.42 -22.14 20.38
CA ILE A 647 -14.95 -22.11 20.30
C ILE A 647 -14.37 -21.40 21.53
N GLY A 648 -13.58 -22.12 22.32
CA GLY A 648 -12.77 -21.54 23.38
C GLY A 648 -11.66 -20.71 22.76
N ILE A 649 -11.46 -19.49 23.22
CA ILE A 649 -10.48 -18.54 22.66
C ILE A 649 -9.09 -19.19 22.61
N VAL A 650 -8.46 -19.06 21.47
CA VAL A 650 -7.12 -19.57 21.14
C VAL A 650 -6.12 -18.42 21.19
N ASP A 651 -5.00 -18.63 21.86
CA ASP A 651 -3.91 -17.67 21.93
C ASP A 651 -2.93 -17.80 20.76
N ARG A 652 -2.70 -19.04 20.29
CA ARG A 652 -1.78 -19.33 19.19
C ARG A 652 -2.31 -20.49 18.35
N VAL A 653 -2.11 -20.43 17.05
CA VAL A 653 -2.30 -21.57 16.16
C VAL A 653 -0.93 -21.99 15.64
N PHE A 654 -0.65 -23.27 15.76
CA PHE A 654 0.56 -23.88 15.19
C PHE A 654 0.17 -24.91 14.14
N THR A 655 0.86 -24.89 13.02
CA THR A 655 0.66 -25.89 11.97
C THR A 655 1.98 -26.52 11.58
N ARG A 656 1.97 -27.83 11.47
CA ARG A 656 3.00 -28.60 10.79
C ARG A 656 2.28 -29.46 9.76
N VAL A 657 2.27 -29.00 8.51
CA VAL A 657 1.51 -29.66 7.41
C VAL A 657 2.44 -29.84 6.20
N GLY A 658 2.69 -31.11 5.85
CA GLY A 658 3.47 -31.49 4.67
C GLY A 658 4.95 -31.12 4.73
N ALA A 659 5.77 -31.82 3.97
CA ALA A 659 7.17 -31.45 3.76
C ALA A 659 7.31 -30.77 2.40
N HIS A 660 7.75 -29.52 2.40
CA HIS A 660 8.23 -28.89 1.18
C HIS A 660 9.76 -28.95 1.18
N ASP A 661 10.30 -29.53 0.13
CA ASP A 661 11.74 -29.51 -0.10
C ASP A 661 12.17 -28.09 -0.45
N ASP A 662 12.72 -27.37 0.53
CA ASP A 662 13.37 -26.11 0.25
C ASP A 662 14.84 -26.37 -0.16
N LEU A 663 14.98 -26.92 -1.37
CA LEU A 663 16.29 -27.24 -1.97
C LEU A 663 17.20 -26.01 -2.07
N ARG A 664 16.63 -24.80 -2.07
CA ARG A 664 17.41 -23.56 -2.20
C ARG A 664 18.24 -23.22 -0.96
N ARG A 665 17.81 -23.67 0.23
CA ARG A 665 18.53 -23.39 1.49
C ARG A 665 19.45 -24.51 1.95
N GLY A 666 19.52 -25.61 1.21
CA GLY A 666 20.41 -26.75 1.51
C GLY A 666 20.18 -27.40 2.87
N ARG A 667 19.01 -27.21 3.49
CA ARG A 667 18.68 -27.81 4.78
C ARG A 667 17.91 -29.10 4.57
N SER A 668 18.23 -30.12 5.37
CA SER A 668 17.48 -31.39 5.38
C SER A 668 16.04 -31.15 5.78
N THR A 669 15.10 -31.75 5.07
CA THR A 669 13.67 -31.74 5.41
C THR A 669 13.42 -32.19 6.84
N PHE A 670 14.18 -33.18 7.31
CA PHE A 670 14.13 -33.66 8.69
C PHE A 670 14.55 -32.60 9.71
N MET A 671 15.63 -31.87 9.42
CA MET A 671 16.10 -30.78 10.30
C MET A 671 15.05 -29.68 10.42
N MET A 672 14.45 -29.27 9.31
CA MET A 672 13.39 -28.26 9.29
C MET A 672 12.17 -28.73 10.10
N GLU A 673 11.77 -29.99 9.92
CA GLU A 673 10.71 -30.61 10.70
C GLU A 673 10.99 -30.56 12.20
N MET A 674 12.22 -30.90 12.62
CA MET A 674 12.59 -30.86 14.03
C MET A 674 12.62 -29.45 14.62
N ILE A 675 13.03 -28.47 13.84
CA ILE A 675 13.00 -27.04 14.25
C ILE A 675 11.54 -26.59 14.49
N GLU A 676 10.63 -26.91 13.54
CA GLU A 676 9.20 -26.55 13.66
C GLU A 676 8.56 -27.23 14.89
N VAL A 677 8.82 -28.51 15.07
CA VAL A 677 8.30 -29.28 16.22
C VAL A 677 8.85 -28.71 17.53
N ALA A 678 10.16 -28.44 17.60
CA ALA A 678 10.77 -27.83 18.79
C ALA A 678 10.17 -26.45 19.10
N HIS A 679 9.89 -25.65 18.07
CA HIS A 679 9.21 -24.36 18.22
C HIS A 679 7.83 -24.54 18.87
N ILE A 680 7.03 -25.49 18.35
CA ILE A 680 5.71 -25.82 18.91
C ILE A 680 5.83 -26.22 20.38
N LEU A 681 6.71 -27.18 20.69
CA LEU A 681 6.88 -27.70 22.07
C LEU A 681 7.29 -26.63 23.08
N ARG A 682 8.07 -25.63 22.64
CA ARG A 682 8.53 -24.50 23.50
C ARG A 682 7.48 -23.42 23.70
N ARG A 683 6.63 -23.18 22.70
CA ARG A 683 5.74 -22.01 22.64
C ARG A 683 4.26 -22.29 22.88
N ALA A 684 3.83 -23.55 22.68
CA ALA A 684 2.41 -23.90 22.83
C ALA A 684 1.99 -23.85 24.30
N THR A 685 0.77 -23.37 24.52
CA THR A 685 0.11 -23.26 25.83
C THR A 685 -1.13 -24.15 25.88
N PRO A 686 -1.76 -24.35 27.03
CA PRO A 686 -3.04 -25.06 27.09
C PRO A 686 -4.18 -24.42 26.29
N ARG A 687 -4.03 -23.13 25.93
CA ARG A 687 -5.02 -22.39 25.11
C ARG A 687 -4.71 -22.45 23.61
N SER A 688 -3.57 -23.02 23.23
CA SER A 688 -3.15 -23.10 21.81
C SER A 688 -3.94 -24.17 21.06
N LEU A 689 -3.98 -24.00 19.72
CA LEU A 689 -4.47 -25.01 18.78
C LEU A 689 -3.27 -25.50 17.95
N VAL A 690 -3.00 -26.81 18.02
CA VAL A 690 -1.84 -27.43 17.35
C VAL A 690 -2.35 -28.41 16.29
N LEU A 691 -1.87 -28.25 15.07
CA LEU A 691 -2.22 -29.07 13.92
C LEU A 691 -0.96 -29.75 13.38
N LEU A 692 -0.92 -31.09 13.49
CA LEU A 692 0.25 -31.88 13.11
C LEU A 692 -0.12 -32.87 11.98
N ASP A 693 0.52 -32.70 10.84
CA ASP A 693 0.36 -33.59 9.69
C ASP A 693 1.73 -34.21 9.37
N GLU A 694 1.76 -35.52 9.24
CA GLU A 694 2.92 -36.29 8.78
C GLU A 694 4.23 -36.08 9.56
N VAL A 695 4.18 -35.96 10.89
CA VAL A 695 5.37 -35.78 11.74
C VAL A 695 6.15 -37.12 11.81
N GLY A 696 7.46 -37.08 11.55
CA GLY A 696 8.37 -38.24 11.63
C GLY A 696 8.65 -38.89 10.27
N ARG A 697 8.26 -38.28 9.15
CA ARG A 697 8.51 -38.86 7.81
C ARG A 697 9.92 -38.59 7.26
N GLY A 698 10.64 -37.62 7.81
CA GLY A 698 11.96 -37.23 7.31
C GLY A 698 13.13 -38.13 7.74
N THR A 699 12.86 -39.27 8.40
CA THR A 699 13.90 -40.18 8.93
C THR A 699 13.45 -41.65 8.81
N SER A 700 14.26 -42.57 9.37
CA SER A 700 13.91 -44.00 9.37
C SER A 700 12.57 -44.24 10.07
N THR A 701 11.85 -45.30 9.68
CA THR A 701 10.50 -45.61 10.18
C THR A 701 10.44 -45.68 11.70
N PHE A 702 11.42 -46.33 12.32
CA PHE A 702 11.45 -46.50 13.78
C PHE A 702 11.82 -45.21 14.53
N ASP A 703 12.78 -44.46 14.01
CA ASP A 703 13.16 -43.16 14.58
C ASP A 703 12.01 -42.15 14.43
N GLY A 704 11.38 -42.11 13.26
CA GLY A 704 10.21 -41.32 12.99
C GLY A 704 9.05 -41.61 13.94
N LEU A 705 8.77 -42.90 14.16
CA LEU A 705 7.75 -43.33 15.12
C LEU A 705 8.09 -42.89 16.55
N ALA A 706 9.34 -43.08 16.99
CA ALA A 706 9.79 -42.70 18.34
C ALA A 706 9.64 -41.20 18.58
N ILE A 707 10.07 -40.38 17.60
CA ILE A 707 9.92 -38.91 17.65
C ILE A 707 8.45 -38.56 17.69
N ALA A 708 7.68 -39.09 16.76
CA ALA A 708 6.24 -38.81 16.64
C ALA A 708 5.49 -39.15 17.93
N TRP A 709 5.83 -40.30 18.55
CA TRP A 709 5.27 -40.71 19.83
C TRP A 709 5.64 -39.76 20.96
N SER A 710 6.92 -39.43 21.08
CA SER A 710 7.43 -38.54 22.14
C SER A 710 6.81 -37.12 22.06
N VAL A 711 6.71 -36.58 20.86
CA VAL A 711 6.05 -35.28 20.58
C VAL A 711 4.57 -35.32 21.01
N THR A 712 3.87 -36.38 20.63
CA THR A 712 2.45 -36.61 20.97
C THR A 712 2.27 -36.61 22.49
N GLU A 713 3.10 -37.42 23.17
CA GLU A 713 3.04 -37.58 24.61
C GLU A 713 3.35 -36.29 25.35
N ASP A 714 4.35 -35.54 24.92
CA ASP A 714 4.73 -34.28 25.51
C ASP A 714 3.62 -33.21 25.35
N ILE A 715 3.05 -33.09 24.16
CA ILE A 715 1.94 -32.16 23.94
C ILE A 715 0.72 -32.55 24.78
N ALA A 716 0.39 -33.84 24.81
CA ALA A 716 -0.80 -34.32 25.55
C ALA A 716 -0.66 -34.22 27.06
N LYS A 717 0.54 -34.47 27.63
CA LYS A 717 0.76 -34.56 29.08
C LYS A 717 1.30 -33.26 29.68
N ARG A 718 2.28 -32.61 29.02
CA ARG A 718 2.96 -31.42 29.55
C ARG A 718 2.30 -30.14 29.06
N VAL A 719 2.09 -30.00 27.75
CA VAL A 719 1.55 -28.77 27.16
C VAL A 719 0.03 -28.66 27.39
N GLY A 720 -0.71 -29.72 27.12
CA GLY A 720 -2.16 -29.74 27.27
C GLY A 720 -2.92 -28.94 26.22
N ALA A 721 -2.31 -28.65 25.07
CA ALA A 721 -2.93 -27.90 23.98
C ALA A 721 -4.00 -28.71 23.26
N ARG A 722 -5.01 -28.03 22.68
CA ARG A 722 -5.97 -28.66 21.75
C ARG A 722 -5.20 -29.07 20.49
N THR A 723 -5.15 -30.37 20.22
CA THR A 723 -4.30 -30.92 19.15
C THR A 723 -5.09 -31.81 18.22
N VAL A 724 -4.97 -31.55 16.94
CA VAL A 724 -5.41 -32.47 15.89
C VAL A 724 -4.16 -33.00 15.19
N ARG A 725 -4.05 -34.29 15.11
CA ARG A 725 -2.89 -34.94 14.51
C ARG A 725 -3.35 -36.06 13.57
N ASP A 726 -2.64 -36.23 12.46
CA ASP A 726 -2.84 -37.40 11.61
C ASP A 726 -2.09 -38.62 12.15
N THR A 727 -2.32 -39.81 11.56
CA THR A 727 -1.76 -41.08 11.98
C THR A 727 -0.24 -41.08 12.14
N LEU A 728 0.22 -41.84 13.12
CA LEU A 728 1.62 -42.24 13.25
C LEU A 728 2.06 -43.05 12.02
N PRO A 729 3.34 -42.97 11.62
CA PRO A 729 3.84 -43.76 10.51
C PRO A 729 3.51 -45.25 10.74
N PRO A 730 3.02 -45.96 9.72
CA PRO A 730 2.73 -47.39 9.89
C PRO A 730 4.01 -48.16 10.17
N VAL A 731 4.00 -48.94 11.23
CA VAL A 731 5.07 -49.92 11.47
C VAL A 731 4.71 -51.14 10.62
N ASP A 732 5.42 -51.37 9.53
CA ASP A 732 5.30 -52.61 8.79
C ASP A 732 5.65 -53.74 9.72
N ARG A 733 4.66 -54.56 10.09
CA ARG A 733 4.93 -55.80 10.82
C ARG A 733 5.75 -56.67 9.86
N PRO A 734 6.92 -57.17 10.28
CA PRO A 734 7.61 -58.14 9.45
C PRO A 734 6.67 -59.29 9.22
N CYS A 735 6.38 -59.59 7.96
CA CYS A 735 5.64 -60.78 7.61
C CYS A 735 6.43 -61.98 8.13
N ARG A 736 5.85 -62.72 9.09
CA ARG A 736 6.37 -64.02 9.48
C ARG A 736 5.98 -65.04 8.41
#